data_ce5f56958fd7f56be38fe72d2aa1e113
#
_entry.id   ce5f56958fd7f56be38fe72d2aa1e113
#
_cell.length_a   1.000
_cell.length_b   1.000
_cell.length_c   1.000
_cell.angle_alpha   90.00
_cell.angle_beta   90.00
_cell.angle_gamma   90.00
#
_symmetry.space_group_name_H-M   'P 1'
#
loop_
_entity.id
_entity.type
_entity.pdbx_description
1 polymer ?
#
loop_
_entity_poly.entity_id
_entity_poly.type
_entity_poly.pdbx_seq_one_letter_code
_entity_poly.pdbx_strand_id
1 'polypeptide(L)'
;MAVRNSPTGKKRVARSGAVSSIALSAAVPKLADSGRAGKIKTGDIPPVEPKSKKSAPRRSAKSGAATPAAESAPVPARAPEPPPIAAAVPPPLAAALAGSPEPSAPTKTQAPRGEAAASAAAQSPVGAPLPDIEALSRNIGRFVEEGGKVLAAYLSARESGEAKVGAGQEVGEIVTTLGRVAEYYASDAKRAFEAQNSLSKQFFDLWSSTLRRLGGEQVPPVAAPEPSDKRFADPEWRANPYFDFIKQAYVMTTRWADDLVKRADQLDPHTRDKAGFYLKQVTSALSPSNFLATNPELLRTTLAESGENLVRGLRMMAEDVEAGRGQLRIRQSDARKFQLGVNMAVTPGKVIFRNELMELIQYAPSTPEVLARPLLIVPPWINKFYVLDLNPEKSFVRWAVAQGLTVFVISWVNPDERLAEKGFEAYMREGIFAALEAIEAATGERDVTAIGYCVGGTLLAVTLAFMAEIGDARISSATFFAAQVDFAEAGDLKLFVDAEQLKAIERRMAEAGYLDGAEMANAFNMLRPNDLIWSYWVNNYLKGKEPTPFDLLVWNADATRMPAANHKFYLRHCYLQNDLSQGRMTIEGRALDLSKVKIPIYELAAREDHIAPAKSVFTGAKFFGGSVRYVLAGSGHIAGVVNPADKPKYQFWTGEPPKGEFSDWVAAAKETPGSWWVDWIEWVRAQGPAKVAAREPGAGKLKPLADAPGDYVRVRV
;
A
#
# COMPACT_ATOMS: atom_id res chain seq x y z
N MET A 1 13.55 56.36 -35.50
CA MET A 1 14.90 56.95 -35.44
C MET A 1 15.74 55.93 -34.71
N ALA A 2 16.49 55.32 -35.48
CA ALA A 2 17.92 55.29 -35.77
C ALA A 2 18.66 54.50 -34.68
N VAL A 3 19.16 53.37 -34.96
CA VAL A 3 20.17 52.77 -35.82
C VAL A 3 21.50 52.53 -35.08
N ARG A 4 21.93 51.28 -35.20
CA ARG A 4 23.26 50.69 -35.50
C ARG A 4 24.14 50.32 -34.27
N ASN A 5 24.95 49.28 -34.23
CA ASN A 5 25.44 48.27 -35.21
C ASN A 5 26.18 47.16 -34.45
N SER A 6 26.14 45.95 -34.97
CA SER A 6 27.12 44.85 -34.74
C SER A 6 28.47 45.17 -35.44
N PRO A 7 29.59 44.42 -35.32
CA PRO A 7 29.69 43.09 -35.97
C PRO A 7 30.64 42.00 -35.38
N THR A 8 30.35 40.77 -35.69
CA THR A 8 31.14 39.72 -36.38
C THR A 8 32.43 39.12 -35.79
N GLY A 9 32.49 37.80 -35.84
CA GLY A 9 33.72 37.01 -35.80
C GLY A 9 33.49 35.49 -35.93
N LYS A 10 33.45 34.99 -37.17
CA LYS A 10 33.42 33.57 -37.58
C LYS A 10 34.77 32.86 -37.37
N LYS A 11 34.72 31.48 -37.15
CA LYS A 11 35.43 30.41 -37.91
C LYS A 11 35.09 29.08 -37.28
N ARG A 12 34.49 28.23 -37.92
CA ARG A 12 34.52 27.03 -38.77
C ARG A 12 35.87 26.29 -38.80
N VAL A 13 35.76 24.89 -38.62
CA VAL A 13 36.31 23.76 -39.41
C VAL A 13 36.08 22.51 -38.55
N ALA A 14 35.31 21.53 -38.80
CA ALA A 14 35.01 20.53 -39.84
C ALA A 14 35.97 19.30 -39.84
N ARG A 15 35.31 18.14 -39.85
CA ARG A 15 35.63 16.79 -40.38
C ARG A 15 36.39 15.82 -39.49
N SER A 16 35.78 14.70 -39.31
CA SER A 16 35.61 13.36 -39.96
C SER A 16 36.55 12.37 -39.27
N GLY A 17 36.18 11.24 -38.85
CA GLY A 17 35.58 10.12 -39.52
C GLY A 17 36.28 8.85 -39.03
N ALA A 18 35.62 7.76 -39.15
CA ALA A 18 36.09 6.38 -39.29
C ALA A 18 35.91 5.42 -38.12
N VAL A 19 35.08 4.47 -38.43
CA VAL A 19 34.84 3.13 -37.92
C VAL A 19 36.12 2.29 -37.87
N SER A 20 36.29 1.51 -36.80
CA SER A 20 36.93 0.19 -36.93
C SER A 20 36.56 -0.71 -35.76
N SER A 21 35.93 -1.81 -36.14
CA SER A 21 35.76 -3.06 -35.39
C SER A 21 37.09 -3.77 -35.19
N ILE A 22 37.39 -4.33 -34.02
CA ILE A 22 38.27 -5.52 -33.89
C ILE A 22 37.82 -6.35 -32.65
N ALA A 23 37.86 -7.64 -32.90
CA ALA A 23 37.42 -8.79 -32.17
C ALA A 23 38.23 -9.16 -30.93
N LEU A 24 37.55 -10.01 -30.12
CA LEU A 24 38.02 -11.01 -29.16
C LEU A 24 39.52 -11.33 -29.10
N SER A 25 40.07 -11.42 -27.87
CA SER A 25 40.86 -12.59 -27.47
C SER A 25 40.97 -12.70 -25.95
N ALA A 26 40.75 -13.90 -25.48
CA ALA A 26 40.88 -14.35 -24.11
C ALA A 26 42.34 -14.46 -23.68
N ALA A 27 42.68 -14.18 -22.42
CA ALA A 27 43.82 -14.78 -21.74
C ALA A 27 43.67 -14.66 -20.20
N VAL A 28 43.59 -15.81 -19.55
CA VAL A 28 43.79 -16.05 -18.13
C VAL A 28 45.29 -16.06 -17.85
N PRO A 29 45.82 -15.54 -16.74
CA PRO A 29 46.98 -16.11 -16.12
C PRO A 29 46.77 -16.55 -14.68
N LYS A 30 47.43 -17.67 -14.40
CA LYS A 30 47.53 -18.45 -13.19
C LYS A 30 48.27 -17.74 -12.07
N LEU A 31 47.94 -18.16 -10.85
CA LEU A 31 48.64 -18.04 -9.58
C LEU A 31 50.17 -18.13 -9.66
N ALA A 32 50.84 -17.32 -8.86
CA ALA A 32 52.16 -17.68 -8.28
C ALA A 32 52.25 -17.17 -6.84
N ASP A 33 52.62 -18.09 -6.02
CA ASP A 33 52.87 -18.14 -4.61
C ASP A 33 54.18 -17.40 -4.24
N SER A 34 54.22 -16.61 -3.14
CA SER A 34 55.46 -16.46 -2.37
C SER A 34 55.15 -15.88 -0.98
N GLY A 35 55.44 -16.68 0.01
CA GLY A 35 55.35 -16.36 1.41
C GLY A 35 56.46 -15.45 1.92
N ARG A 36 56.20 -14.80 3.05
CA ARG A 36 57.20 -14.57 4.09
C ARG A 36 56.53 -14.26 5.44
N ALA A 37 56.94 -15.04 6.42
CA ALA A 37 56.59 -14.96 7.82
C ALA A 37 57.23 -13.72 8.50
N GLY A 38 56.48 -13.10 9.40
CA GLY A 38 56.98 -12.11 10.36
C GLY A 38 56.30 -12.31 11.71
N LYS A 39 57.05 -12.87 12.66
CA LYS A 39 56.67 -13.09 14.07
C LYS A 39 56.55 -11.75 14.80
N ILE A 40 55.49 -11.53 15.58
CA ILE A 40 55.49 -10.62 16.72
C ILE A 40 54.84 -11.33 17.93
N LYS A 41 55.45 -11.07 19.08
CA LYS A 41 55.38 -11.79 20.35
C LYS A 41 54.05 -11.67 21.08
N THR A 42 53.69 -12.74 21.76
CA THR A 42 52.73 -12.90 22.84
C THR A 42 53.11 -12.11 24.10
N GLY A 43 52.15 -11.44 24.69
CA GLY A 43 52.23 -10.88 26.03
C GLY A 43 51.01 -11.33 26.84
N ASP A 44 51.30 -11.78 28.03
CA ASP A 44 50.52 -12.51 29.01
C ASP A 44 49.23 -11.87 29.49
N ILE A 45 48.20 -12.70 29.64
CA ILE A 45 47.03 -12.44 30.51
C ILE A 45 46.77 -13.73 31.32
N PRO A 46 46.70 -13.66 32.68
CA PRO A 46 46.51 -14.83 33.53
C PRO A 46 45.03 -15.26 33.62
N PRO A 47 44.76 -16.55 33.94
CA PRO A 47 43.43 -17.12 33.98
C PRO A 47 42.72 -16.88 35.30
N VAL A 48 41.39 -16.73 35.26
CA VAL A 48 40.53 -16.73 36.46
C VAL A 48 39.74 -18.04 36.47
N GLU A 49 39.99 -18.84 37.49
CA GLU A 49 39.30 -20.09 37.79
C GLU A 49 37.90 -19.91 38.38
N PRO A 50 37.02 -20.92 38.28
CA PRO A 50 35.64 -20.86 38.74
C PRO A 50 35.50 -21.36 40.18
N LYS A 51 34.74 -20.68 41.02
CA LYS A 51 34.37 -21.16 42.37
C LYS A 51 33.07 -21.97 42.34
N SER A 52 33.21 -23.18 42.85
CA SER A 52 32.23 -24.22 43.07
C SER A 52 31.50 -24.11 44.40
N LYS A 53 30.26 -24.68 44.42
CA LYS A 53 29.59 -25.44 45.47
C LYS A 53 28.90 -24.72 46.66
N LYS A 54 27.63 -25.05 46.87
CA LYS A 54 27.21 -25.90 47.99
C LYS A 54 25.79 -26.48 47.81
N SER A 55 25.73 -27.73 48.15
CA SER A 55 24.71 -28.76 48.08
C SER A 55 23.73 -28.81 49.23
N ALA A 56 22.48 -29.27 48.97
CA ALA A 56 21.65 -30.32 49.54
C ALA A 56 20.87 -30.02 50.83
N PRO A 57 19.81 -30.77 51.25
CA PRO A 57 19.62 -32.22 51.09
C PRO A 57 18.21 -32.76 50.68
N ARG A 58 18.25 -34.06 50.32
CA ARG A 58 17.21 -35.05 50.07
C ARG A 58 16.20 -35.25 51.19
N ARG A 59 14.97 -35.65 50.83
CA ARG A 59 14.26 -36.71 51.56
C ARG A 59 13.52 -37.64 50.59
N SER A 60 13.68 -38.93 50.89
CA SER A 60 13.28 -40.15 50.23
C SER A 60 11.92 -40.68 50.60
N ALA A 61 11.29 -41.46 49.73
CA ALA A 61 10.59 -42.76 49.96
C ALA A 61 10.03 -43.26 48.62
N LYS A 62 10.60 -44.38 48.09
CA LYS A 62 10.13 -45.78 48.11
C LYS A 62 8.72 -45.93 47.57
N SER A 63 8.38 -46.73 46.55
CA SER A 63 8.68 -48.08 46.09
C SER A 63 7.84 -48.26 44.83
N GLY A 64 8.13 -48.89 43.74
CA GLY A 64 8.52 -50.27 43.56
C GLY A 64 7.62 -50.84 42.49
N ALA A 65 8.24 -51.57 41.55
CA ALA A 65 7.77 -52.67 40.74
C ALA A 65 7.77 -52.51 39.21
N ALA A 66 8.74 -53.16 38.63
CA ALA A 66 8.73 -54.14 37.53
C ALA A 66 8.12 -53.73 36.17
N THR A 67 9.02 -53.64 35.19
CA THR A 67 8.79 -53.76 33.74
C THR A 67 8.47 -55.22 33.35
N PRO A 68 7.69 -55.40 32.28
CA PRO A 68 8.11 -56.36 31.27
C PRO A 68 8.17 -55.80 29.85
N ALA A 69 8.99 -56.50 29.08
CA ALA A 69 9.45 -56.21 27.74
C ALA A 69 8.35 -55.91 26.72
N ALA A 70 8.62 -54.93 25.84
CA ALA A 70 7.82 -54.64 24.66
C ALA A 70 8.27 -55.50 23.49
N GLU A 71 7.33 -56.29 23.02
CA GLU A 71 7.34 -57.04 21.77
C GLU A 71 7.17 -56.07 20.59
N SER A 72 7.97 -56.22 19.57
CA SER A 72 7.94 -55.41 18.34
C SER A 72 6.71 -55.74 17.50
N ALA A 73 5.84 -54.72 17.29
CA ALA A 73 4.73 -54.82 16.33
C ALA A 73 5.21 -54.47 14.91
N PRO A 74 4.65 -55.07 13.85
CA PRO A 74 5.09 -54.92 12.48
C PRO A 74 4.63 -53.58 11.89
N VAL A 75 5.52 -52.98 11.05
CA VAL A 75 5.26 -51.79 10.25
C VAL A 75 4.10 -52.01 9.30
N PRO A 76 3.04 -51.18 9.29
CA PRO A 76 1.99 -51.29 8.30
C PRO A 76 2.46 -50.87 6.91
N ALA A 77 2.10 -51.65 5.90
CA ALA A 77 2.39 -51.44 4.51
C ALA A 77 1.89 -50.06 4.01
N ARG A 78 2.72 -49.38 3.26
CA ARG A 78 2.46 -48.11 2.58
C ARG A 78 1.17 -48.24 1.73
N ALA A 79 0.20 -47.38 1.99
CA ALA A 79 -1.00 -47.28 1.16
C ALA A 79 -0.61 -46.74 -0.25
N PRO A 80 -1.29 -47.14 -1.31
CA PRO A 80 -1.01 -46.70 -2.66
C PRO A 80 -1.27 -45.19 -2.78
N GLU A 81 -0.37 -44.47 -3.47
CA GLU A 81 -0.53 -43.07 -3.84
C GLU A 81 -1.83 -42.86 -4.63
N PRO A 82 -2.62 -41.83 -4.32
CA PRO A 82 -3.75 -41.49 -5.14
C PRO A 82 -3.25 -41.03 -6.54
N PRO A 83 -3.97 -41.33 -7.61
CA PRO A 83 -3.60 -40.90 -8.94
C PRO A 83 -3.62 -39.36 -9.03
N PRO A 84 -2.75 -38.75 -9.86
CA PRO A 84 -2.71 -37.30 -10.05
C PRO A 84 -4.08 -36.84 -10.54
N ILE A 85 -4.64 -35.80 -9.89
CA ILE A 85 -5.85 -35.12 -10.33
C ILE A 85 -5.50 -34.41 -11.64
N ALA A 86 -5.75 -35.08 -12.77
CA ALA A 86 -5.78 -34.43 -14.06
C ALA A 86 -6.99 -33.50 -14.06
N ALA A 87 -6.74 -32.20 -13.99
CA ALA A 87 -7.74 -31.20 -14.26
C ALA A 87 -8.28 -31.48 -15.67
N ALA A 88 -9.50 -31.96 -15.75
CA ALA A 88 -10.22 -32.10 -17.01
C ALA A 88 -10.46 -30.70 -17.58
N VAL A 89 -9.56 -30.24 -18.42
CA VAL A 89 -9.77 -29.08 -19.28
C VAL A 89 -10.63 -29.61 -20.43
N PRO A 90 -11.86 -29.14 -20.63
CA PRO A 90 -12.64 -29.52 -21.79
C PRO A 90 -11.93 -29.04 -23.08
N PRO A 91 -12.02 -29.77 -24.19
CA PRO A 91 -11.39 -29.41 -25.46
C PRO A 91 -11.92 -28.04 -25.93
N PRO A 92 -11.10 -27.21 -26.60
CA PRO A 92 -11.50 -25.90 -27.04
C PRO A 92 -12.58 -25.99 -28.15
N LEU A 93 -13.69 -25.27 -27.94
CA LEU A 93 -14.67 -25.00 -29.00
C LEU A 93 -14.04 -24.06 -30.04
N ALA A 94 -13.55 -24.58 -31.10
CA ALA A 94 -12.87 -23.87 -32.19
C ALA A 94 -13.81 -23.16 -33.20
N ALA A 95 -14.98 -22.68 -32.78
CA ALA A 95 -15.91 -22.06 -33.72
C ALA A 95 -16.74 -20.94 -33.10
N ALA A 96 -16.10 -19.84 -32.65
CA ALA A 96 -16.83 -18.60 -32.35
C ALA A 96 -15.91 -17.36 -32.32
N LEU A 97 -15.16 -17.13 -33.37
CA LEU A 97 -14.40 -15.90 -33.56
C LEU A 97 -14.88 -15.19 -34.86
N ALA A 98 -15.93 -14.40 -34.76
CA ALA A 98 -16.28 -13.39 -35.75
C ALA A 98 -17.12 -12.26 -35.13
N GLY A 99 -16.52 -11.11 -34.98
CA GLY A 99 -17.05 -9.77 -35.20
C GLY A 99 -17.86 -9.04 -34.18
N SER A 100 -17.37 -7.87 -33.72
CA SER A 100 -18.20 -6.78 -33.15
C SER A 100 -17.69 -5.39 -33.55
N PRO A 101 -18.58 -4.40 -33.80
CA PRO A 101 -18.20 -3.03 -34.18
C PRO A 101 -18.10 -2.05 -32.99
N GLU A 102 -17.35 -0.97 -33.22
CA GLU A 102 -17.03 0.13 -32.29
C GLU A 102 -18.25 0.93 -31.79
N PRO A 103 -18.18 1.56 -30.60
CA PRO A 103 -19.19 2.49 -30.12
C PRO A 103 -18.79 3.95 -30.31
N SER A 104 -19.69 4.72 -30.93
CA SER A 104 -19.66 6.17 -31.05
C SER A 104 -20.15 6.85 -29.75
N ALA A 105 -19.69 8.10 -29.53
CA ALA A 105 -19.95 8.93 -28.37
C ALA A 105 -21.44 9.32 -28.18
N PRO A 106 -21.88 9.62 -26.95
CA PRO A 106 -23.28 9.91 -26.66
C PRO A 106 -23.66 11.37 -26.89
N THR A 107 -24.66 11.60 -27.75
CA THR A 107 -25.43 12.84 -27.84
C THR A 107 -26.72 12.68 -27.06
N LYS A 108 -27.05 13.65 -26.22
CA LYS A 108 -28.35 13.76 -25.54
C LYS A 108 -29.47 14.05 -26.53
N THR A 109 -30.57 13.28 -26.52
CA THR A 109 -31.89 13.80 -26.83
C THR A 109 -33.01 12.83 -26.37
N GLN A 110 -34.14 13.40 -26.09
CA GLN A 110 -35.40 12.95 -25.47
C GLN A 110 -36.08 11.75 -26.14
N ALA A 111 -36.89 11.06 -25.34
CA ALA A 111 -37.83 10.03 -25.76
C ALA A 111 -39.02 10.61 -26.54
N PRO A 112 -39.64 9.83 -27.43
CA PRO A 112 -41.06 9.50 -27.27
C PRO A 112 -41.40 8.00 -27.47
N ARG A 113 -42.60 7.68 -26.97
CA ARG A 113 -43.27 6.37 -26.99
C ARG A 113 -43.78 5.98 -28.40
N GLY A 114 -43.87 4.66 -28.63
CA GLY A 114 -44.89 4.10 -29.53
C GLY A 114 -44.40 2.94 -30.41
N GLU A 115 -44.89 1.77 -30.11
CA GLU A 115 -45.24 0.61 -30.93
C GLU A 115 -44.48 0.28 -32.22
N ALA A 116 -43.88 -0.95 -32.27
CA ALA A 116 -44.27 -2.03 -33.20
C ALA A 116 -43.33 -3.22 -33.09
N ALA A 117 -43.88 -4.37 -32.78
CA ALA A 117 -43.22 -5.67 -32.96
C ALA A 117 -43.16 -6.00 -34.42
N ALA A 118 -41.95 -6.29 -34.94
CA ALA A 118 -41.78 -7.13 -36.15
C ALA A 118 -40.32 -7.58 -36.30
N SER A 119 -40.12 -8.88 -36.31
CA SER A 119 -39.11 -9.61 -37.06
C SER A 119 -37.61 -9.20 -36.83
N ALA A 120 -36.96 -9.77 -35.86
CA ALA A 120 -35.52 -9.86 -35.82
C ALA A 120 -35.07 -11.12 -36.56
N ALA A 121 -34.85 -10.99 -37.87
CA ALA A 121 -34.02 -11.93 -38.61
C ALA A 121 -32.58 -11.78 -38.11
N ALA A 122 -31.97 -12.89 -37.70
CA ALA A 122 -30.58 -12.97 -37.26
C ALA A 122 -29.65 -12.39 -38.36
N GLN A 123 -29.13 -11.18 -38.09
CA GLN A 123 -27.99 -10.68 -38.87
C GLN A 123 -26.71 -11.25 -38.25
N SER A 124 -26.03 -12.08 -39.00
CA SER A 124 -24.68 -12.54 -38.71
C SER A 124 -23.75 -11.32 -38.51
N PRO A 125 -22.88 -11.30 -37.51
CA PRO A 125 -21.97 -10.19 -37.33
C PRO A 125 -20.97 -10.13 -38.49
N VAL A 126 -20.95 -8.98 -39.17
CA VAL A 126 -19.99 -8.65 -40.22
C VAL A 126 -18.58 -8.66 -39.61
N GLY A 127 -17.65 -9.38 -40.27
CA GLY A 127 -16.35 -9.73 -39.74
C GLY A 127 -15.50 -8.58 -39.21
N ALA A 128 -14.85 -8.86 -38.12
CA ALA A 128 -13.71 -8.07 -37.69
C ALA A 128 -12.66 -8.09 -38.83
N PRO A 129 -11.96 -6.99 -39.12
CA PRO A 129 -10.88 -7.01 -40.08
C PRO A 129 -9.89 -8.10 -39.69
N LEU A 130 -9.56 -8.98 -40.63
CA LEU A 130 -8.51 -9.96 -40.42
C LEU A 130 -7.22 -9.21 -40.07
N PRO A 131 -6.43 -9.69 -39.10
CA PRO A 131 -5.18 -9.03 -38.74
C PRO A 131 -4.29 -8.95 -39.99
N ASP A 132 -3.62 -7.82 -40.17
CA ASP A 132 -2.58 -7.69 -41.19
C ASP A 132 -1.46 -8.69 -40.84
N ILE A 133 -1.38 -9.76 -41.62
CA ILE A 133 -0.46 -10.89 -41.38
C ILE A 133 1.01 -10.41 -41.43
N GLU A 134 1.32 -9.45 -42.30
CA GLU A 134 2.67 -8.88 -42.38
C GLU A 134 3.00 -8.05 -41.17
N ALA A 135 2.08 -7.19 -40.71
CA ALA A 135 2.21 -6.44 -39.49
C ALA A 135 2.30 -7.36 -38.24
N LEU A 136 1.47 -8.40 -38.21
CA LEU A 136 1.51 -9.40 -37.12
C LEU A 136 2.86 -10.12 -37.09
N SER A 137 3.39 -10.54 -38.22
CA SER A 137 4.70 -11.22 -38.31
C SER A 137 5.83 -10.30 -37.84
N ARG A 138 5.85 -9.03 -38.29
CA ARG A 138 6.82 -8.02 -37.80
C ARG A 138 6.70 -7.80 -36.29
N ASN A 139 5.49 -7.72 -35.77
CA ASN A 139 5.24 -7.48 -34.38
C ASN A 139 5.60 -8.67 -33.47
N ILE A 140 5.48 -9.92 -33.99
CA ILE A 140 6.01 -11.10 -33.29
C ILE A 140 7.54 -11.00 -33.13
N GLY A 141 8.26 -10.58 -34.19
CA GLY A 141 9.71 -10.35 -34.10
C GLY A 141 10.08 -9.30 -33.08
N ARG A 142 9.38 -8.17 -33.07
CA ARG A 142 9.56 -7.08 -32.08
C ARG A 142 9.19 -7.52 -30.67
N PHE A 143 8.16 -8.32 -30.51
CA PHE A 143 7.76 -8.89 -29.21
C PHE A 143 8.88 -9.76 -28.62
N VAL A 144 9.52 -10.60 -29.43
CA VAL A 144 10.67 -11.42 -29.00
C VAL A 144 11.86 -10.52 -28.62
N GLU A 145 12.14 -9.47 -29.40
CA GLU A 145 13.20 -8.49 -29.10
C GLU A 145 12.96 -7.77 -27.77
N GLU A 146 11.75 -7.21 -27.56
CA GLU A 146 11.40 -6.51 -26.33
C GLU A 146 11.36 -7.49 -25.13
N GLY A 147 10.91 -8.73 -25.31
CA GLY A 147 11.00 -9.78 -24.30
C GLY A 147 12.45 -10.10 -23.91
N GLY A 148 13.37 -10.07 -24.88
CA GLY A 148 14.81 -10.17 -24.63
C GLY A 148 15.35 -9.04 -23.78
N LYS A 149 14.87 -7.81 -23.96
CA LYS A 149 15.24 -6.65 -23.12
C LYS A 149 14.76 -6.80 -21.67
N VAL A 150 13.51 -7.29 -21.45
CA VAL A 150 12.99 -7.61 -20.11
C VAL A 150 13.91 -8.62 -19.41
N LEU A 151 14.26 -9.71 -20.13
CA LEU A 151 15.13 -10.74 -19.57
C LEU A 151 16.54 -10.20 -19.29
N ALA A 152 17.09 -9.39 -20.18
CA ALA A 152 18.41 -8.77 -19.99
C ALA A 152 18.42 -7.84 -18.79
N ALA A 153 17.42 -6.99 -18.60
CA ALA A 153 17.29 -6.11 -17.43
C ALA A 153 17.18 -6.91 -16.12
N TYR A 154 16.44 -8.02 -16.13
CA TYR A 154 16.31 -8.91 -14.98
C TYR A 154 17.63 -9.63 -14.62
N LEU A 155 18.36 -10.13 -15.63
CA LEU A 155 19.62 -10.84 -15.42
C LEU A 155 20.76 -9.91 -15.01
N SER A 156 20.87 -8.74 -15.63
CA SER A 156 21.86 -7.71 -15.32
C SER A 156 21.81 -7.28 -13.84
N ALA A 157 20.61 -7.07 -13.30
CA ALA A 157 20.44 -6.72 -11.90
C ALA A 157 20.84 -7.85 -10.93
N ARG A 158 20.75 -9.11 -11.35
CA ARG A 158 21.23 -10.25 -10.56
C ARG A 158 22.75 -10.40 -10.61
N GLU A 159 23.33 -10.18 -11.77
CA GLU A 159 24.80 -10.23 -11.94
C GLU A 159 25.50 -9.09 -11.18
N SER A 160 24.89 -7.91 -11.12
CA SER A 160 25.41 -6.76 -10.33
C SER A 160 25.21 -6.92 -8.82
N GLY A 161 24.44 -7.92 -8.36
CA GLY A 161 24.12 -8.11 -6.95
C GLY A 161 23.05 -7.15 -6.40
N GLU A 162 22.44 -6.34 -7.27
CA GLU A 162 21.41 -5.39 -6.87
C GLU A 162 20.03 -6.02 -6.63
N ALA A 163 19.77 -7.20 -7.23
CA ALA A 163 18.52 -7.90 -7.07
C ALA A 163 18.37 -8.53 -5.68
N LYS A 164 17.48 -8.00 -4.86
CA LYS A 164 17.13 -8.60 -3.56
C LYS A 164 16.33 -9.88 -3.76
N VAL A 165 16.77 -10.99 -3.15
CA VAL A 165 16.05 -12.28 -3.17
C VAL A 165 14.94 -12.23 -2.11
N GLY A 166 13.70 -11.97 -2.52
CA GLY A 166 12.55 -11.91 -1.61
C GLY A 166 11.34 -12.80 -1.98
N ALA A 167 11.07 -12.98 -3.26
CA ALA A 167 9.86 -13.65 -3.75
C ALA A 167 9.68 -15.12 -3.29
N GLY A 168 10.75 -15.85 -3.03
CA GLY A 168 10.66 -17.26 -2.62
C GLY A 168 10.09 -17.45 -1.21
N GLN A 169 10.37 -16.54 -0.29
CA GLN A 169 9.87 -16.63 1.08
C GLN A 169 8.36 -16.33 1.14
N GLU A 170 7.89 -15.32 0.42
CA GLU A 170 6.47 -14.97 0.35
C GLU A 170 5.62 -16.08 -0.27
N VAL A 171 6.10 -16.68 -1.37
CA VAL A 171 5.45 -17.84 -1.99
C VAL A 171 5.39 -19.03 -1.02
N GLY A 172 6.47 -19.30 -0.28
CA GLY A 172 6.51 -20.33 0.75
C GLY A 172 5.47 -20.12 1.85
N GLU A 173 5.27 -18.89 2.27
CA GLU A 173 4.29 -18.52 3.29
C GLU A 173 2.86 -18.68 2.80
N ILE A 174 2.57 -18.27 1.55
CA ILE A 174 1.27 -18.49 0.88
C ILE A 174 0.96 -19.99 0.85
N VAL A 175 1.90 -20.80 0.36
CA VAL A 175 1.72 -22.26 0.26
C VAL A 175 1.50 -22.90 1.63
N THR A 176 2.28 -22.50 2.64
CA THR A 176 2.14 -23.02 4.01
C THR A 176 0.79 -22.65 4.62
N THR A 177 0.38 -21.40 4.48
CA THR A 177 -0.88 -20.90 5.07
C THR A 177 -2.11 -21.53 4.41
N LEU A 178 -2.15 -21.58 3.08
CA LEU A 178 -3.23 -22.25 2.35
C LEU A 178 -3.18 -23.77 2.53
N GLY A 179 -1.99 -24.35 2.72
CA GLY A 179 -1.78 -25.75 3.05
C GLY A 179 -2.47 -26.16 4.36
N ARG A 180 -2.47 -25.30 5.39
CA ARG A 180 -3.21 -25.55 6.65
C ARG A 180 -4.74 -25.65 6.44
N VAL A 181 -5.29 -24.84 5.54
CA VAL A 181 -6.71 -24.96 5.16
C VAL A 181 -6.96 -26.26 4.42
N ALA A 182 -6.09 -26.63 3.48
CA ALA A 182 -6.21 -27.91 2.77
C ALA A 182 -6.10 -29.12 3.73
N GLU A 183 -5.18 -29.08 4.69
CA GLU A 183 -5.02 -30.10 5.73
C GLU A 183 -6.26 -30.23 6.62
N TYR A 184 -6.88 -29.09 7.01
CA TYR A 184 -8.13 -29.11 7.77
C TYR A 184 -9.23 -29.89 7.04
N TYR A 185 -9.37 -29.74 5.72
CA TYR A 185 -10.35 -30.51 4.94
C TYR A 185 -9.90 -31.95 4.71
N ALA A 186 -8.62 -32.21 4.44
CA ALA A 186 -8.10 -33.54 4.19
C ALA A 186 -8.11 -34.44 5.44
N SER A 187 -8.06 -33.87 6.64
CA SER A 187 -8.09 -34.62 7.90
C SER A 187 -9.47 -35.26 8.23
N ASP A 188 -10.53 -34.89 7.51
CA ASP A 188 -11.87 -35.43 7.67
C ASP A 188 -12.47 -35.76 6.30
N ALA A 189 -12.64 -37.05 6.02
CA ALA A 189 -13.15 -37.56 4.74
C ALA A 189 -14.55 -37.02 4.39
N LYS A 190 -15.42 -36.79 5.39
CA LYS A 190 -16.75 -36.23 5.19
C LYS A 190 -16.67 -34.77 4.76
N ARG A 191 -15.86 -33.97 5.45
CA ARG A 191 -15.61 -32.55 5.06
C ARG A 191 -15.03 -32.43 3.67
N ALA A 192 -14.01 -33.25 3.36
CA ALA A 192 -13.39 -33.28 2.03
C ALA A 192 -14.42 -33.63 0.95
N PHE A 193 -15.25 -34.66 1.19
CA PHE A 193 -16.30 -35.08 0.26
C PHE A 193 -17.38 -34.00 0.08
N GLU A 194 -17.85 -33.38 1.16
CA GLU A 194 -18.84 -32.29 1.10
C GLU A 194 -18.31 -31.08 0.32
N ALA A 195 -17.06 -30.69 0.55
CA ALA A 195 -16.40 -29.59 -0.17
C ALA A 195 -16.31 -29.89 -1.67
N GLN A 196 -15.83 -31.08 -2.03
CA GLN A 196 -15.70 -31.52 -3.43
C GLN A 196 -17.05 -31.64 -4.10
N ASN A 197 -18.04 -32.26 -3.44
CA ASN A 197 -19.39 -32.44 -3.99
C ASN A 197 -20.08 -31.09 -4.24
N SER A 198 -19.90 -30.12 -3.32
CA SER A 198 -20.43 -28.75 -3.49
C SER A 198 -19.89 -28.10 -4.77
N LEU A 199 -18.58 -28.17 -5.01
CA LEU A 199 -17.95 -27.61 -6.21
C LEU A 199 -18.42 -28.36 -7.46
N SER A 200 -18.44 -29.69 -7.43
CA SER A 200 -18.88 -30.54 -8.56
C SER A 200 -20.32 -30.25 -8.98
N LYS A 201 -21.22 -30.09 -7.98
CA LYS A 201 -22.61 -29.71 -8.25
C LYS A 201 -22.71 -28.34 -8.93
N GLN A 202 -21.97 -27.33 -8.42
CA GLN A 202 -21.97 -26.00 -9.00
C GLN A 202 -21.44 -26.02 -10.46
N PHE A 203 -20.40 -26.80 -10.76
CA PHE A 203 -19.91 -26.98 -12.14
C PHE A 203 -20.94 -27.67 -13.03
N PHE A 204 -21.68 -28.68 -12.52
CA PHE A 204 -22.76 -29.31 -13.26
C PHE A 204 -23.90 -28.33 -13.56
N ASP A 205 -24.29 -27.52 -12.60
CA ASP A 205 -25.32 -26.49 -12.76
C ASP A 205 -24.86 -25.43 -13.80
N LEU A 206 -23.61 -25.00 -13.74
CA LEU A 206 -23.01 -24.06 -14.72
C LEU A 206 -23.00 -24.65 -16.13
N TRP A 207 -22.57 -25.91 -16.27
CA TRP A 207 -22.52 -26.60 -17.56
C TRP A 207 -23.92 -26.76 -18.15
N SER A 208 -24.87 -27.22 -17.35
CA SER A 208 -26.28 -27.37 -17.73
C SER A 208 -26.90 -26.03 -18.17
N SER A 209 -26.69 -24.98 -17.39
CA SER A 209 -27.13 -23.62 -17.72
C SER A 209 -26.53 -23.11 -19.03
N THR A 210 -25.24 -23.39 -19.27
CA THR A 210 -24.55 -22.99 -20.51
C THR A 210 -25.11 -23.70 -21.73
N LEU A 211 -25.36 -25.02 -21.65
CA LEU A 211 -25.98 -25.78 -22.75
C LEU A 211 -27.40 -25.26 -23.08
N ARG A 212 -28.21 -24.97 -22.07
CA ARG A 212 -29.56 -24.41 -22.27
C ARG A 212 -29.51 -23.06 -22.95
N ARG A 213 -28.55 -22.20 -22.59
CA ARG A 213 -28.35 -20.89 -23.27
C ARG A 213 -27.87 -21.04 -24.69
N LEU A 214 -26.98 -21.99 -24.98
CA LEU A 214 -26.56 -22.32 -26.34
C LEU A 214 -27.75 -22.82 -27.20
N GLY A 215 -28.73 -23.47 -26.55
CA GLY A 215 -30.01 -23.84 -27.17
C GLY A 215 -31.01 -22.68 -27.32
N GLY A 216 -30.63 -21.44 -26.97
CA GLY A 216 -31.48 -20.27 -27.12
C GLY A 216 -32.40 -19.97 -25.91
N GLU A 217 -32.29 -20.74 -24.81
CA GLU A 217 -33.09 -20.52 -23.62
C GLU A 217 -32.53 -19.36 -22.77
N GLN A 218 -33.38 -18.48 -22.30
CA GLN A 218 -32.99 -17.40 -21.38
C GLN A 218 -32.94 -17.91 -19.93
N VAL A 219 -31.76 -18.33 -19.49
CA VAL A 219 -31.51 -18.82 -18.12
C VAL A 219 -30.67 -17.79 -17.36
N PRO A 220 -31.01 -17.43 -16.11
CA PRO A 220 -30.17 -16.53 -15.30
C PRO A 220 -28.77 -17.12 -15.08
N PRO A 221 -27.73 -16.29 -14.85
CA PRO A 221 -26.40 -16.78 -14.57
C PRO A 221 -26.37 -17.54 -13.23
N VAL A 222 -25.62 -18.64 -13.19
CA VAL A 222 -25.38 -19.43 -11.97
C VAL A 222 -24.54 -18.62 -10.96
N ALA A 223 -23.55 -17.86 -11.46
CA ALA A 223 -22.73 -16.97 -10.66
C ALA A 223 -22.49 -15.67 -11.41
N ALA A 224 -22.76 -14.53 -10.76
CA ALA A 224 -22.48 -13.20 -11.29
C ALA A 224 -21.40 -12.50 -10.43
N PRO A 225 -20.47 -11.74 -11.03
CA PRO A 225 -19.57 -10.90 -10.27
C PRO A 225 -20.34 -9.80 -9.52
N GLU A 226 -19.73 -9.21 -8.50
CA GLU A 226 -20.32 -8.05 -7.80
C GLU A 226 -20.52 -6.89 -8.80
N PRO A 227 -21.59 -6.09 -8.63
CA PRO A 227 -21.86 -4.96 -9.54
C PRO A 227 -20.72 -3.94 -9.61
N SER A 228 -19.93 -3.84 -8.57
CA SER A 228 -18.75 -2.98 -8.47
C SER A 228 -17.51 -3.54 -9.18
N ASP A 229 -17.50 -4.82 -9.56
CA ASP A 229 -16.36 -5.48 -10.21
C ASP A 229 -16.25 -5.10 -11.69
N LYS A 230 -15.45 -4.09 -11.97
CA LYS A 230 -15.26 -3.55 -13.33
C LYS A 230 -14.43 -4.44 -14.25
N ARG A 231 -13.79 -5.51 -13.74
CA ARG A 231 -12.99 -6.43 -14.57
C ARG A 231 -13.82 -7.13 -15.64
N PHE A 232 -15.11 -7.30 -15.38
CA PHE A 232 -16.08 -7.97 -16.24
C PHE A 232 -17.11 -7.00 -16.85
N ALA A 233 -16.72 -5.73 -17.04
CA ALA A 233 -17.62 -4.69 -17.55
C ALA A 233 -17.86 -4.80 -19.07
N ASP A 234 -16.90 -5.35 -19.85
CA ASP A 234 -17.03 -5.52 -21.30
C ASP A 234 -18.26 -6.38 -21.63
N PRO A 235 -19.11 -5.96 -22.60
CA PRO A 235 -20.35 -6.66 -22.92
C PRO A 235 -20.15 -8.12 -23.34
N GLU A 236 -19.03 -8.47 -23.95
CA GLU A 236 -18.73 -9.85 -24.40
C GLU A 236 -18.60 -10.84 -23.24
N TRP A 237 -18.31 -10.39 -22.04
CA TRP A 237 -18.39 -11.22 -20.83
C TRP A 237 -19.79 -11.79 -20.58
N ARG A 238 -20.81 -11.25 -21.26
CA ARG A 238 -22.21 -11.71 -21.12
C ARG A 238 -22.75 -12.28 -22.44
N ALA A 239 -22.34 -11.68 -23.56
CA ALA A 239 -22.87 -12.02 -24.90
C ALA A 239 -22.22 -13.27 -25.47
N ASN A 240 -20.92 -13.49 -25.23
CA ASN A 240 -20.19 -14.63 -25.76
C ASN A 240 -20.22 -15.80 -24.75
N PRO A 241 -20.76 -16.98 -25.14
CA PRO A 241 -20.89 -18.14 -24.24
C PRO A 241 -19.58 -18.62 -23.64
N TYR A 242 -18.46 -18.54 -24.36
CA TYR A 242 -17.14 -18.94 -23.88
C TYR A 242 -16.67 -18.02 -22.74
N PHE A 243 -16.71 -16.70 -22.94
CA PHE A 243 -16.29 -15.75 -21.92
C PHE A 243 -17.26 -15.73 -20.74
N ASP A 244 -18.56 -15.88 -20.98
CA ASP A 244 -19.55 -15.99 -19.91
C ASP A 244 -19.32 -17.22 -19.04
N PHE A 245 -19.03 -18.38 -19.65
CA PHE A 245 -18.68 -19.59 -18.92
C PHE A 245 -17.44 -19.43 -18.04
N ILE A 246 -16.33 -18.92 -18.62
CA ILE A 246 -15.06 -18.72 -17.88
C ILE A 246 -15.24 -17.74 -16.73
N LYS A 247 -15.94 -16.63 -16.96
CA LYS A 247 -16.26 -15.65 -15.90
C LYS A 247 -17.04 -16.31 -14.78
N GLN A 248 -18.12 -17.05 -15.09
CA GLN A 248 -18.94 -17.70 -14.06
C GLN A 248 -18.16 -18.78 -13.33
N ALA A 249 -17.39 -19.61 -14.02
CA ALA A 249 -16.52 -20.61 -13.41
C ALA A 249 -15.52 -19.99 -12.44
N TYR A 250 -14.89 -18.89 -12.82
CA TYR A 250 -13.98 -18.14 -11.95
C TYR A 250 -14.68 -17.58 -10.72
N VAL A 251 -15.81 -16.88 -10.87
CA VAL A 251 -16.56 -16.29 -9.74
C VAL A 251 -17.02 -17.36 -8.79
N MET A 252 -17.53 -18.47 -9.31
CA MET A 252 -18.02 -19.61 -8.55
C MET A 252 -16.88 -20.28 -7.75
N THR A 253 -15.76 -20.57 -8.40
CA THR A 253 -14.60 -21.22 -7.76
C THR A 253 -13.99 -20.30 -6.68
N THR A 254 -13.92 -19.01 -6.95
CA THR A 254 -13.42 -18.02 -5.98
C THR A 254 -14.31 -17.97 -4.73
N ARG A 255 -15.62 -17.91 -4.90
CA ARG A 255 -16.57 -17.94 -3.78
C ARG A 255 -16.51 -19.23 -3.00
N TRP A 256 -16.45 -20.36 -3.69
CA TRP A 256 -16.30 -21.66 -3.05
C TRP A 256 -15.03 -21.74 -2.20
N ALA A 257 -13.89 -21.28 -2.73
CA ALA A 257 -12.64 -21.28 -2.00
C ALA A 257 -12.67 -20.34 -0.78
N ASP A 258 -13.29 -19.16 -0.92
CA ASP A 258 -13.49 -18.20 0.17
C ASP A 258 -14.38 -18.79 1.27
N ASP A 259 -15.44 -19.48 0.90
CA ASP A 259 -16.31 -20.21 1.83
C ASP A 259 -15.56 -21.33 2.57
N LEU A 260 -14.65 -22.05 1.91
CA LEU A 260 -13.81 -23.06 2.57
C LEU A 260 -12.93 -22.42 3.66
N VAL A 261 -12.27 -21.31 3.34
CA VAL A 261 -11.44 -20.60 4.34
C VAL A 261 -12.30 -20.13 5.52
N LYS A 262 -13.45 -19.51 5.26
CA LYS A 262 -14.36 -19.01 6.30
C LYS A 262 -14.90 -20.10 7.23
N ARG A 263 -15.16 -21.30 6.69
CA ARG A 263 -15.68 -22.46 7.44
C ARG A 263 -14.61 -23.30 8.13
N ALA A 264 -13.34 -22.98 7.98
CA ALA A 264 -12.24 -23.67 8.64
C ALA A 264 -12.13 -23.24 10.11
N ASP A 265 -13.16 -23.56 10.91
CA ASP A 265 -13.40 -23.08 12.28
C ASP A 265 -12.40 -23.57 13.32
N GLN A 266 -11.68 -24.66 13.05
CA GLN A 266 -10.63 -25.20 13.91
C GLN A 266 -9.27 -24.49 13.72
N LEU A 267 -9.13 -23.69 12.67
CA LEU A 267 -7.97 -22.81 12.53
C LEU A 267 -8.12 -21.59 13.43
N ASP A 268 -7.01 -21.17 14.02
CA ASP A 268 -7.01 -19.94 14.79
C ASP A 268 -7.42 -18.74 13.91
N PRO A 269 -8.04 -17.70 14.48
CA PRO A 269 -8.57 -16.57 13.70
C PRO A 269 -7.52 -15.89 12.81
N HIS A 270 -6.29 -15.68 13.32
CA HIS A 270 -5.23 -15.03 12.55
C HIS A 270 -4.81 -15.85 11.33
N THR A 271 -4.61 -17.17 11.48
CA THR A 271 -4.31 -18.08 10.36
C THR A 271 -5.43 -18.08 9.32
N ARG A 272 -6.69 -18.07 9.76
CA ARG A 272 -7.84 -18.03 8.85
C ARG A 272 -7.94 -16.72 8.08
N ASP A 273 -7.77 -15.58 8.75
CA ASP A 273 -7.80 -14.27 8.11
C ASP A 273 -6.63 -14.12 7.12
N LYS A 274 -5.43 -14.59 7.50
CA LYS A 274 -4.24 -14.65 6.64
C LYS A 274 -4.46 -15.55 5.41
N ALA A 275 -5.11 -16.71 5.59
CA ALA A 275 -5.48 -17.59 4.48
C ALA A 275 -6.48 -16.92 3.53
N GLY A 276 -7.47 -16.19 4.04
CA GLY A 276 -8.41 -15.39 3.25
C GLY A 276 -7.70 -14.30 2.44
N PHE A 277 -6.77 -13.61 3.06
CA PHE A 277 -5.94 -12.61 2.38
C PHE A 277 -5.11 -13.23 1.25
N TYR A 278 -4.39 -14.32 1.50
CA TYR A 278 -3.58 -14.97 0.47
C TYR A 278 -4.44 -15.60 -0.63
N LEU A 279 -5.60 -16.16 -0.29
CA LEU A 279 -6.56 -16.63 -1.27
C LEU A 279 -7.01 -15.49 -2.20
N LYS A 280 -7.27 -14.30 -1.65
CA LYS A 280 -7.60 -13.11 -2.44
C LYS A 280 -6.45 -12.71 -3.38
N GLN A 281 -5.17 -12.82 -2.96
CA GLN A 281 -4.02 -12.58 -3.84
C GLN A 281 -4.01 -13.58 -5.00
N VAL A 282 -4.09 -14.88 -4.69
CA VAL A 282 -4.05 -15.95 -5.68
C VAL A 282 -5.22 -15.85 -6.66
N THR A 283 -6.44 -15.67 -6.17
CA THR A 283 -7.63 -15.55 -7.03
C THR A 283 -7.59 -14.27 -7.88
N SER A 284 -7.10 -13.16 -7.34
CA SER A 284 -6.91 -11.94 -8.14
C SER A 284 -5.90 -12.15 -9.27
N ALA A 285 -4.79 -12.86 -9.02
CA ALA A 285 -3.79 -13.19 -10.02
C ALA A 285 -4.35 -14.10 -11.12
N LEU A 286 -5.16 -15.08 -10.73
CA LEU A 286 -5.75 -16.07 -11.64
C LEU A 286 -7.04 -15.59 -12.35
N SER A 287 -7.42 -14.32 -12.16
CA SER A 287 -8.60 -13.79 -12.84
C SER A 287 -8.48 -13.91 -14.37
N PRO A 288 -9.51 -14.43 -15.07
CA PRO A 288 -9.48 -14.54 -16.52
C PRO A 288 -9.35 -13.19 -17.22
N SER A 289 -9.65 -12.10 -16.55
CA SER A 289 -9.41 -10.74 -17.05
C SER A 289 -7.93 -10.40 -17.25
N ASN A 290 -7.01 -11.13 -16.62
CA ASN A 290 -5.58 -10.84 -16.63
C ASN A 290 -4.79 -11.50 -17.78
N PHE A 291 -5.46 -12.29 -18.62
CA PHE A 291 -4.79 -13.06 -19.65
C PHE A 291 -5.36 -12.78 -21.05
N LEU A 292 -4.48 -12.73 -22.05
CA LEU A 292 -4.84 -12.41 -23.42
C LEU A 292 -5.94 -13.33 -23.98
N ALA A 293 -5.81 -14.66 -23.81
CA ALA A 293 -6.71 -15.64 -24.38
C ALA A 293 -8.11 -15.67 -23.72
N THR A 294 -8.22 -15.19 -22.50
CA THR A 294 -9.46 -15.29 -21.72
C THR A 294 -10.14 -13.93 -21.48
N ASN A 295 -9.52 -12.82 -21.88
CA ASN A 295 -10.11 -11.49 -21.79
C ASN A 295 -10.58 -11.01 -23.17
N PRO A 296 -11.89 -10.83 -23.39
CA PRO A 296 -12.44 -10.48 -24.71
C PRO A 296 -11.94 -9.13 -25.23
N GLU A 297 -11.81 -8.12 -24.36
CA GLU A 297 -11.30 -6.80 -24.74
C GLU A 297 -9.83 -6.87 -25.19
N LEU A 298 -9.00 -7.62 -24.45
CA LEU A 298 -7.58 -7.81 -24.81
C LEU A 298 -7.43 -8.54 -26.14
N LEU A 299 -8.18 -9.62 -26.31
CA LEU A 299 -8.12 -10.41 -27.55
C LEU A 299 -8.50 -9.55 -28.75
N ARG A 300 -9.60 -8.81 -28.66
CA ARG A 300 -10.07 -7.90 -29.70
C ARG A 300 -9.05 -6.80 -30.01
N THR A 301 -8.51 -6.16 -28.96
CA THR A 301 -7.48 -5.12 -29.12
C THR A 301 -6.23 -5.67 -29.82
N THR A 302 -5.76 -6.84 -29.39
CA THR A 302 -4.55 -7.43 -29.96
C THR A 302 -4.74 -7.84 -31.45
N LEU A 303 -5.90 -8.35 -31.79
CA LEU A 303 -6.21 -8.66 -33.19
C LEU A 303 -6.32 -7.37 -34.03
N ALA A 304 -7.01 -6.35 -33.54
CA ALA A 304 -7.17 -5.07 -34.23
C ALA A 304 -5.84 -4.34 -34.46
N GLU A 305 -4.92 -4.42 -33.49
CA GLU A 305 -3.60 -3.80 -33.57
C GLU A 305 -2.51 -4.75 -34.09
N SER A 306 -2.87 -5.92 -34.60
CA SER A 306 -1.92 -6.95 -35.09
C SER A 306 -0.77 -7.21 -34.10
N GLY A 307 -1.04 -7.17 -32.79
CA GLY A 307 -0.10 -7.43 -31.70
C GLY A 307 0.77 -6.23 -31.27
N GLU A 308 0.64 -5.04 -31.87
CA GLU A 308 1.44 -3.86 -31.52
C GLU A 308 1.25 -3.41 -30.06
N ASN A 309 0.04 -3.57 -29.50
CA ASN A 309 -0.24 -3.35 -28.07
C ASN A 309 0.70 -4.15 -27.16
N LEU A 310 0.99 -5.42 -27.48
CA LEU A 310 1.87 -6.28 -26.70
C LEU A 310 3.34 -5.85 -26.80
N VAL A 311 3.78 -5.39 -27.99
CA VAL A 311 5.14 -4.84 -28.18
C VAL A 311 5.34 -3.60 -27.33
N ARG A 312 4.37 -2.67 -27.36
CA ARG A 312 4.42 -1.48 -26.50
C ARG A 312 4.42 -1.85 -25.01
N GLY A 313 3.59 -2.83 -24.64
CA GLY A 313 3.50 -3.32 -23.27
C GLY A 313 4.80 -3.93 -22.77
N LEU A 314 5.48 -4.77 -23.57
CA LEU A 314 6.78 -5.34 -23.19
C LEU A 314 7.87 -4.28 -23.06
N ARG A 315 7.86 -3.24 -23.91
CA ARG A 315 8.78 -2.12 -23.76
C ARG A 315 8.59 -1.41 -22.40
N MET A 316 7.35 -1.09 -22.04
CA MET A 316 7.05 -0.51 -20.73
C MET A 316 7.47 -1.43 -19.58
N MET A 317 7.30 -2.75 -19.74
CA MET A 317 7.74 -3.72 -18.74
C MET A 317 9.27 -3.73 -18.61
N ALA A 318 10.02 -3.66 -19.71
CA ALA A 318 11.48 -3.59 -19.67
C ALA A 318 11.96 -2.35 -18.91
N GLU A 319 11.36 -1.18 -19.20
CA GLU A 319 11.65 0.07 -18.49
C GLU A 319 11.32 -0.01 -16.99
N ASP A 320 10.22 -0.69 -16.64
CA ASP A 320 9.79 -0.86 -15.24
C ASP A 320 10.67 -1.85 -14.47
N VAL A 321 11.18 -2.89 -15.13
CA VAL A 321 12.16 -3.83 -14.56
C VAL A 321 13.52 -3.14 -14.37
N GLU A 322 13.95 -2.33 -15.34
CA GLU A 322 15.19 -1.55 -15.25
C GLU A 322 15.10 -0.52 -14.11
N ALA A 323 14.00 0.26 -14.04
CA ALA A 323 13.75 1.22 -12.96
C ALA A 323 13.66 0.55 -11.58
N GLY A 324 13.16 -0.69 -11.53
CA GLY A 324 13.07 -1.53 -10.33
C GLY A 324 14.34 -2.32 -10.00
N ARG A 325 15.46 -2.08 -10.69
CA ARG A 325 16.73 -2.80 -10.49
C ARG A 325 16.56 -4.31 -10.50
N GLY A 326 15.89 -4.82 -11.55
CA GLY A 326 15.59 -6.23 -11.74
C GLY A 326 14.32 -6.73 -11.05
N GLN A 327 13.61 -5.88 -10.32
CA GLN A 327 12.27 -6.16 -9.82
C GLN A 327 11.23 -5.41 -10.67
N LEU A 328 10.09 -6.03 -10.95
CA LEU A 328 9.02 -5.35 -11.67
C LEU A 328 8.36 -4.28 -10.77
N ARG A 329 8.73 -3.02 -10.98
CA ARG A 329 8.11 -1.86 -10.32
C ARG A 329 7.04 -1.28 -11.25
N ILE A 330 5.81 -1.78 -11.13
CA ILE A 330 4.70 -1.39 -12.01
C ILE A 330 4.42 0.11 -11.89
N ARG A 331 4.55 0.85 -13.01
CA ARG A 331 4.17 2.27 -13.07
C ARG A 331 2.66 2.44 -12.96
N GLN A 332 2.20 3.24 -12.02
CA GLN A 332 0.78 3.50 -11.79
C GLN A 332 0.33 4.88 -12.29
N SER A 333 1.28 5.76 -12.62
CA SER A 333 1.03 7.11 -13.13
C SER A 333 2.20 7.60 -13.98
N ASP A 334 1.96 8.52 -14.90
CA ASP A 334 3.03 9.25 -15.58
C ASP A 334 3.62 10.33 -14.65
N ALA A 335 4.65 9.93 -13.88
CA ALA A 335 5.32 10.80 -12.91
C ALA A 335 6.05 11.99 -13.56
N ARG A 336 6.36 11.96 -14.87
CA ARG A 336 7.06 13.02 -15.61
C ARG A 336 6.29 14.35 -15.61
N LYS A 337 4.97 14.29 -15.40
CA LYS A 337 4.06 15.44 -15.36
C LYS A 337 4.06 16.19 -14.01
N PHE A 338 4.76 15.65 -13.00
CA PHE A 338 4.68 16.14 -11.63
C PHE A 338 6.06 16.50 -11.09
N GLN A 339 6.16 17.69 -10.51
CA GLN A 339 7.39 18.21 -9.92
C GLN A 339 7.10 18.94 -8.61
N LEU A 340 7.77 18.50 -7.53
CA LEU A 340 7.68 19.13 -6.22
C LEU A 340 8.16 20.59 -6.23
N GLY A 341 7.37 21.48 -5.66
CA GLY A 341 7.60 22.92 -5.63
C GLY A 341 7.24 23.64 -6.92
N VAL A 342 6.71 22.92 -7.95
CA VAL A 342 6.28 23.52 -9.23
C VAL A 342 4.79 23.31 -9.46
N ASN A 343 4.31 22.10 -9.36
CA ASN A 343 2.88 21.75 -9.46
C ASN A 343 2.38 20.76 -8.41
N MET A 344 3.26 20.31 -7.51
CA MET A 344 2.95 19.59 -6.27
C MET A 344 3.67 20.27 -5.11
N ALA A 345 3.06 20.31 -3.93
CA ALA A 345 3.58 20.96 -2.72
C ALA A 345 3.99 22.43 -2.99
N VAL A 346 3.05 23.21 -3.49
CA VAL A 346 3.31 24.57 -3.99
C VAL A 346 2.81 25.68 -3.05
N THR A 347 2.26 25.34 -1.91
CA THR A 347 1.84 26.35 -0.92
C THR A 347 3.06 27.12 -0.44
N PRO A 348 3.07 28.48 -0.53
CA PRO A 348 4.23 29.30 -0.14
C PRO A 348 4.57 29.15 1.34
N GLY A 349 5.86 29.03 1.63
CA GLY A 349 6.37 28.88 3.01
C GLY A 349 7.88 28.82 3.04
N LYS A 350 8.44 28.66 4.23
CA LYS A 350 9.88 28.52 4.48
C LYS A 350 10.14 27.40 5.45
N VAL A 351 11.22 26.66 5.25
CA VAL A 351 11.84 25.83 6.28
C VAL A 351 12.48 26.77 7.30
N ILE A 352 12.05 26.71 8.54
CA ILE A 352 12.54 27.58 9.62
C ILE A 352 13.40 26.84 10.66
N PHE A 353 13.36 25.51 10.64
CA PHE A 353 14.17 24.67 11.51
C PHE A 353 14.50 23.36 10.79
N ARG A 354 15.66 22.79 11.09
CA ARG A 354 16.13 21.52 10.54
C ARG A 354 17.01 20.80 11.56
N ASN A 355 16.80 19.51 11.72
CA ASN A 355 17.71 18.59 12.39
C ASN A 355 17.90 17.31 11.56
N GLU A 356 18.52 16.27 12.12
CA GLU A 356 18.77 15.02 11.38
C GLU A 356 17.49 14.27 10.96
N LEU A 357 16.38 14.43 11.69
CA LEU A 357 15.13 13.71 11.46
C LEU A 357 14.09 14.49 10.67
N MET A 358 14.07 15.83 10.79
CA MET A 358 13.00 16.59 10.17
C MET A 358 13.40 18.02 9.78
N GLU A 359 12.67 18.56 8.81
CA GLU A 359 12.51 19.98 8.55
C GLU A 359 11.16 20.45 9.07
N LEU A 360 11.12 21.64 9.69
CA LEU A 360 9.86 22.30 10.06
C LEU A 360 9.57 23.43 9.08
N ILE A 361 8.44 23.30 8.38
CA ILE A 361 7.99 24.27 7.38
C ILE A 361 6.95 25.17 8.05
N GLN A 362 7.16 26.49 8.03
CA GLN A 362 6.14 27.50 8.32
C GLN A 362 5.59 28.03 7.00
N TYR A 363 4.27 28.00 6.84
CA TYR A 363 3.62 28.50 5.63
C TYR A 363 3.32 30.00 5.74
N ALA A 364 3.46 30.71 4.62
CA ALA A 364 3.19 32.13 4.53
C ALA A 364 1.69 32.42 4.72
N PRO A 365 1.30 33.41 5.52
CA PRO A 365 -0.10 33.74 5.74
C PRO A 365 -0.75 34.28 4.46
N SER A 366 -2.03 34.05 4.29
CA SER A 366 -2.85 34.62 3.21
C SER A 366 -3.94 35.57 3.71
N THR A 367 -3.97 35.83 5.03
CA THR A 367 -4.91 36.70 5.70
C THR A 367 -4.16 37.71 6.57
N PRO A 368 -4.64 38.94 6.79
CA PRO A 368 -3.94 39.94 7.59
C PRO A 368 -3.90 39.60 9.09
N GLU A 369 -4.87 38.80 9.56
CA GLU A 369 -4.94 38.28 10.92
C GLU A 369 -5.05 36.76 10.93
N VAL A 370 -4.49 36.15 11.92
CA VAL A 370 -4.51 34.69 12.16
C VAL A 370 -4.96 34.37 13.56
N LEU A 371 -5.43 33.14 13.79
CA LEU A 371 -5.65 32.65 15.16
C LEU A 371 -4.33 32.71 15.94
N ALA A 372 -4.41 33.14 17.20
CA ALA A 372 -3.23 33.30 18.05
C ALA A 372 -2.47 31.98 18.24
N ARG A 373 -3.21 30.87 18.41
CA ARG A 373 -2.62 29.55 18.58
C ARG A 373 -2.18 28.95 17.24
N PRO A 374 -0.87 28.65 17.05
CA PRO A 374 -0.37 28.01 15.84
C PRO A 374 -0.87 26.57 15.67
N LEU A 375 -0.88 26.09 14.44
CA LEU A 375 -1.21 24.73 14.07
C LEU A 375 0.05 23.96 13.70
N LEU A 376 0.36 22.87 14.40
CA LEU A 376 1.40 21.90 14.06
C LEU A 376 0.77 20.67 13.40
N ILE A 377 1.24 20.29 12.21
CA ILE A 377 0.85 19.06 11.53
C ILE A 377 1.99 18.05 11.62
N VAL A 378 1.68 16.87 12.18
CA VAL A 378 2.57 15.70 12.31
C VAL A 378 2.12 14.65 11.29
N PRO A 379 2.68 14.63 10.09
CA PRO A 379 2.31 13.67 9.05
C PRO A 379 2.94 12.30 9.31
N PRO A 380 2.50 11.23 8.61
CA PRO A 380 3.19 9.95 8.63
C PRO A 380 4.62 10.08 8.10
N TRP A 381 5.53 9.21 8.59
CA TRP A 381 6.89 9.07 8.06
C TRP A 381 7.03 7.93 7.04
N ILE A 382 5.98 7.14 6.83
CA ILE A 382 5.95 6.06 5.83
C ILE A 382 5.88 6.64 4.41
N ASN A 383 5.13 7.74 4.26
CA ASN A 383 5.04 8.55 3.04
C ASN A 383 5.29 10.01 3.37
N LYS A 384 5.47 10.83 2.34
CA LYS A 384 5.83 12.23 2.48
C LYS A 384 4.62 13.12 2.79
N PHE A 385 4.85 14.18 3.54
CA PHE A 385 3.82 15.09 4.07
C PHE A 385 2.92 15.71 3.01
N TYR A 386 3.39 15.83 1.75
CA TYR A 386 2.69 16.60 0.73
C TYR A 386 1.39 15.98 0.20
N VAL A 387 0.96 14.84 0.72
CA VAL A 387 -0.42 14.40 0.55
C VAL A 387 -1.42 15.45 1.05
N LEU A 388 -1.03 16.24 2.07
CA LEU A 388 -1.81 17.35 2.61
C LEU A 388 -1.58 18.68 1.86
N ASP A 389 -0.66 18.71 0.90
CA ASP A 389 -0.37 19.84 -0.02
C ASP A 389 -0.15 19.33 -1.45
N LEU A 390 -1.05 18.45 -1.91
CA LEU A 390 -0.85 17.67 -3.14
C LEU A 390 -0.76 18.57 -4.38
N ASN A 391 -1.74 19.45 -4.55
CA ASN A 391 -1.79 20.52 -5.55
C ASN A 391 -2.67 21.66 -5.03
N PRO A 392 -2.75 22.84 -5.70
CA PRO A 392 -3.53 23.97 -5.22
C PRO A 392 -4.99 23.68 -4.93
N GLU A 393 -5.60 22.72 -5.62
CA GLU A 393 -7.02 22.36 -5.48
C GLU A 393 -7.26 21.32 -4.37
N LYS A 394 -6.23 20.51 -4.04
CA LYS A 394 -6.31 19.41 -3.08
C LYS A 394 -5.38 19.64 -1.88
N SER A 395 -5.08 20.91 -1.55
CA SER A 395 -4.21 21.24 -0.42
C SER A 395 -5.03 21.59 0.82
N PHE A 396 -4.97 20.71 1.81
CA PHE A 396 -5.45 21.00 3.16
C PHE A 396 -4.64 22.12 3.81
N VAL A 397 -3.32 22.11 3.62
CA VAL A 397 -2.40 23.14 4.15
C VAL A 397 -2.77 24.53 3.63
N ARG A 398 -2.90 24.69 2.32
CA ARG A 398 -3.30 25.96 1.69
C ARG A 398 -4.65 26.43 2.19
N TRP A 399 -5.61 25.52 2.28
CA TRP A 399 -6.93 25.83 2.78
C TRP A 399 -6.89 26.27 4.25
N ALA A 400 -6.14 25.57 5.12
CA ALA A 400 -6.00 25.93 6.53
C ALA A 400 -5.36 27.31 6.72
N VAL A 401 -4.33 27.65 5.93
CA VAL A 401 -3.73 29.00 5.87
C VAL A 401 -4.77 30.04 5.48
N ALA A 402 -5.62 29.73 4.48
CA ALA A 402 -6.70 30.63 4.07
C ALA A 402 -7.81 30.80 5.10
N GLN A 403 -7.94 29.86 6.06
CA GLN A 403 -8.83 30.01 7.22
C GLN A 403 -8.27 30.88 8.36
N GLY A 404 -7.06 31.45 8.16
CA GLY A 404 -6.40 32.30 9.15
C GLY A 404 -5.64 31.51 10.22
N LEU A 405 -5.03 30.38 9.83
CA LEU A 405 -4.15 29.61 10.72
C LEU A 405 -2.67 29.86 10.37
N THR A 406 -1.82 30.01 11.41
CA THR A 406 -0.36 29.93 11.23
C THR A 406 0.00 28.43 11.20
N VAL A 407 0.29 27.89 10.02
CA VAL A 407 0.47 26.45 9.80
C VAL A 407 1.94 26.08 9.78
N PHE A 408 2.30 25.08 10.59
CA PHE A 408 3.61 24.42 10.60
C PHE A 408 3.43 22.94 10.23
N VAL A 409 4.33 22.42 9.39
CA VAL A 409 4.32 21.01 8.98
C VAL A 409 5.70 20.40 9.19
N ILE A 410 5.76 19.26 9.83
CA ILE A 410 6.95 18.42 9.88
C ILE A 410 7.15 17.74 8.52
N SER A 411 8.33 17.90 7.93
CA SER A 411 8.80 17.15 6.76
C SER A 411 9.88 16.19 7.21
N TRP A 412 9.51 14.89 7.35
CA TRP A 412 10.46 13.88 7.79
C TRP A 412 11.55 13.63 6.75
N VAL A 413 12.76 13.34 7.23
CA VAL A 413 13.87 12.88 6.39
C VAL A 413 13.53 11.54 5.75
N ASN A 414 14.09 11.24 4.57
CA ASN A 414 14.14 9.88 4.05
C ASN A 414 15.41 9.20 4.62
N PRO A 415 15.28 8.34 5.67
CA PRO A 415 16.43 7.87 6.43
C PRO A 415 17.31 6.91 5.64
N ASP A 416 18.59 6.89 6.01
CA ASP A 416 19.58 5.91 5.57
C ASP A 416 20.13 5.13 6.79
N GLU A 417 21.17 4.31 6.58
CA GLU A 417 21.79 3.49 7.60
C GLU A 417 22.32 4.27 8.82
N ARG A 418 22.68 5.54 8.64
CA ARG A 418 23.17 6.41 9.73
C ARG A 418 22.10 6.67 10.79
N LEU A 419 20.84 6.57 10.40
CA LEU A 419 19.69 6.82 11.27
C LEU A 419 19.05 5.53 11.78
N ALA A 420 19.72 4.36 11.61
CA ALA A 420 19.19 3.04 11.99
C ALA A 420 18.68 2.97 13.44
N GLU A 421 19.37 3.64 14.37
CA GLU A 421 19.06 3.65 15.80
C GLU A 421 18.05 4.74 16.22
N LYS A 422 17.58 5.58 15.28
CA LYS A 422 16.53 6.58 15.57
C LYS A 422 15.21 5.84 15.81
N GLY A 423 14.88 5.64 17.09
CA GLY A 423 13.68 4.95 17.54
C GLY A 423 12.46 5.87 17.65
N PHE A 424 11.37 5.32 18.15
CA PHE A 424 10.10 6.03 18.33
C PHE A 424 10.24 7.24 19.28
N GLU A 425 11.05 7.10 20.33
CA GLU A 425 11.38 8.19 21.26
C GLU A 425 12.12 9.34 20.58
N ALA A 426 13.02 9.03 19.62
CA ALA A 426 13.70 10.06 18.84
C ALA A 426 12.71 10.84 17.94
N TYR A 427 11.75 10.16 17.30
CA TYR A 427 10.69 10.82 16.54
C TYR A 427 9.81 11.71 17.41
N MET A 428 9.55 11.30 18.64
CA MET A 428 8.86 12.14 19.63
C MET A 428 9.71 13.36 19.99
N ARG A 429 10.97 13.18 20.42
CA ARG A 429 11.83 14.24 20.94
C ARG A 429 12.36 15.17 19.86
N GLU A 430 13.00 14.61 18.84
CA GLU A 430 13.62 15.38 17.77
C GLU A 430 12.59 15.81 16.69
N GLY A 431 11.41 15.20 16.69
CA GLY A 431 10.26 15.58 15.86
C GLY A 431 9.34 16.56 16.58
N ILE A 432 8.41 16.04 17.40
CA ILE A 432 7.32 16.86 17.98
C ILE A 432 7.83 17.86 18.99
N PHE A 433 8.65 17.45 19.97
CA PHE A 433 9.16 18.40 20.98
C PHE A 433 10.04 19.49 20.37
N ALA A 434 10.94 19.14 19.45
CA ALA A 434 11.76 20.11 18.74
C ALA A 434 10.91 21.07 17.87
N ALA A 435 9.81 20.57 17.25
CA ALA A 435 8.87 21.42 16.53
C ALA A 435 8.16 22.41 17.45
N LEU A 436 7.73 21.98 18.65
CA LEU A 436 7.11 22.88 19.65
C LEU A 436 8.07 24.01 20.09
N GLU A 437 9.34 23.69 20.34
CA GLU A 437 10.37 24.67 20.66
C GLU A 437 10.63 25.64 19.51
N ALA A 438 10.69 25.13 18.30
CA ALA A 438 10.87 25.95 17.10
C ALA A 438 9.65 26.86 16.86
N ILE A 439 8.42 26.39 17.07
CA ILE A 439 7.20 27.18 16.94
C ILE A 439 7.19 28.32 17.99
N GLU A 440 7.52 28.05 19.24
CA GLU A 440 7.63 29.07 20.29
C GLU A 440 8.69 30.12 19.91
N ALA A 441 9.86 29.70 19.41
CA ALA A 441 10.90 30.61 18.95
C ALA A 441 10.49 31.44 17.73
N ALA A 442 9.70 30.90 16.82
CA ALA A 442 9.23 31.57 15.61
C ALA A 442 8.07 32.54 15.87
N THR A 443 7.18 32.21 16.81
CA THR A 443 5.89 32.92 16.98
C THR A 443 5.76 33.64 18.31
N GLY A 444 6.53 33.25 19.32
CA GLY A 444 6.34 33.68 20.73
C GLY A 444 5.17 32.97 21.44
N GLU A 445 4.41 32.11 20.71
CA GLU A 445 3.27 31.38 21.28
C GLU A 445 3.72 30.00 21.77
N ARG A 446 3.40 29.72 22.99
CA ARG A 446 3.72 28.45 23.63
C ARG A 446 2.64 27.38 23.35
N ASP A 447 1.38 27.80 23.32
CA ASP A 447 0.24 26.92 23.15
C ASP A 447 0.00 26.61 21.68
N VAL A 448 -0.08 25.33 21.34
CA VAL A 448 -0.20 24.82 19.97
C VAL A 448 -1.43 23.94 19.84
N THR A 449 -2.14 24.04 18.70
CA THR A 449 -3.08 23.02 18.24
C THR A 449 -2.30 22.04 17.36
N ALA A 450 -2.43 20.72 17.57
CA ALA A 450 -1.70 19.74 16.81
C ALA A 450 -2.64 18.86 15.97
N ILE A 451 -2.18 18.46 14.77
CA ILE A 451 -2.80 17.41 13.95
C ILE A 451 -1.82 16.27 13.82
N GLY A 452 -2.29 15.02 14.03
CA GLY A 452 -1.55 13.81 13.71
C GLY A 452 -2.28 13.03 12.62
N TYR A 453 -1.60 12.67 11.54
CA TYR A 453 -2.20 11.89 10.46
C TYR A 453 -1.61 10.49 10.42
N CYS A 454 -2.48 9.46 10.37
CA CYS A 454 -2.10 8.05 10.29
C CYS A 454 -1.10 7.69 11.41
N VAL A 455 0.06 7.10 11.11
CA VAL A 455 1.11 6.79 12.09
C VAL A 455 1.67 8.05 12.78
N GLY A 456 1.64 9.22 12.13
CA GLY A 456 1.95 10.51 12.77
C GLY A 456 0.94 10.84 13.88
N GLY A 457 -0.31 10.40 13.75
CA GLY A 457 -1.31 10.50 14.81
C GLY A 457 -1.04 9.51 15.95
N THR A 458 -0.63 8.30 15.67
CA THR A 458 -0.17 7.36 16.72
C THR A 458 1.00 7.96 17.51
N LEU A 459 1.99 8.56 16.82
CA LEU A 459 3.09 9.26 17.47
C LEU A 459 2.60 10.44 18.32
N LEU A 460 1.67 11.24 17.80
CA LEU A 460 1.08 12.35 18.55
C LEU A 460 0.33 11.86 19.80
N ALA A 461 -0.44 10.78 19.72
CA ALA A 461 -1.15 10.21 20.86
C ALA A 461 -0.19 9.73 21.96
N VAL A 462 0.90 9.03 21.57
CA VAL A 462 1.97 8.63 22.48
C VAL A 462 2.64 9.85 23.10
N THR A 463 2.92 10.87 22.32
CA THR A 463 3.51 12.14 22.80
C THR A 463 2.59 12.83 23.79
N LEU A 464 1.29 12.92 23.53
CA LEU A 464 0.32 13.53 24.43
C LEU A 464 0.22 12.78 25.76
N ALA A 465 0.20 11.46 25.73
CA ALA A 465 0.21 10.64 26.94
C ALA A 465 1.52 10.86 27.74
N PHE A 466 2.66 10.92 27.05
CA PHE A 466 3.94 11.24 27.69
C PHE A 466 3.97 12.66 28.26
N MET A 467 3.47 13.66 27.52
CA MET A 467 3.37 15.05 27.98
C MET A 467 2.50 15.15 29.26
N ALA A 468 1.39 14.40 29.29
CA ALA A 468 0.53 14.34 30.49
C ALA A 468 1.28 13.77 31.71
N GLU A 469 2.16 12.77 31.52
CA GLU A 469 2.99 12.20 32.61
C GLU A 469 4.07 13.15 33.13
N ILE A 470 4.57 14.05 32.30
CA ILE A 470 5.60 15.03 32.71
C ILE A 470 5.03 16.41 33.02
N GLY A 471 3.72 16.62 32.91
CA GLY A 471 3.06 17.90 33.15
C GLY A 471 3.32 18.96 32.07
N ASP A 472 3.66 18.58 30.84
CA ASP A 472 3.82 19.50 29.69
C ASP A 472 2.46 19.74 29.01
N ALA A 473 2.00 20.98 28.98
CA ALA A 473 0.70 21.37 28.44
C ALA A 473 0.77 22.21 27.16
N ARG A 474 1.93 22.23 26.45
CA ARG A 474 2.12 23.05 25.24
C ARG A 474 1.16 22.69 24.10
N ILE A 475 0.68 21.45 24.03
CA ILE A 475 -0.39 21.08 23.09
C ILE A 475 -1.72 21.19 23.85
N SER A 476 -2.56 22.13 23.44
CA SER A 476 -3.79 22.48 24.14
C SER A 476 -5.06 21.94 23.46
N SER A 477 -4.97 21.46 22.22
CA SER A 477 -6.01 20.68 21.52
C SER A 477 -5.35 19.82 20.44
N ALA A 478 -5.95 18.67 20.13
CA ALA A 478 -5.40 17.76 19.13
C ALA A 478 -6.46 17.27 18.15
N THR A 479 -6.04 17.04 16.92
CA THR A 479 -6.84 16.42 15.87
C THR A 479 -6.12 15.16 15.38
N PHE A 480 -6.86 14.09 15.16
CA PHE A 480 -6.35 12.86 14.58
C PHE A 480 -7.03 12.59 13.24
N PHE A 481 -6.26 12.43 12.18
CA PHE A 481 -6.76 12.07 10.87
C PHE A 481 -6.48 10.60 10.60
N ALA A 482 -7.51 9.75 10.60
CA ALA A 482 -7.42 8.34 10.29
C ALA A 482 -6.24 7.68 11.03
N ALA A 483 -6.14 7.90 12.35
CA ALA A 483 -5.06 7.44 13.21
C ALA A 483 -5.54 6.40 14.21
N GLN A 484 -4.69 5.42 14.49
CA GLN A 484 -4.99 4.34 15.42
C GLN A 484 -4.20 4.51 16.71
N VAL A 485 -4.87 4.31 17.85
CA VAL A 485 -4.25 4.11 19.17
C VAL A 485 -4.62 2.75 19.76
N ASP A 486 -5.63 2.10 19.17
CA ASP A 486 -5.97 0.70 19.41
C ASP A 486 -5.82 -0.09 18.10
N PHE A 487 -4.99 -1.12 18.13
CA PHE A 487 -4.65 -1.96 16.98
C PHE A 487 -5.32 -3.35 17.03
N ALA A 488 -6.30 -3.55 17.90
CA ALA A 488 -7.02 -4.82 17.97
C ALA A 488 -7.67 -5.18 16.62
N GLU A 489 -8.23 -4.18 15.94
CA GLU A 489 -8.87 -4.30 14.64
C GLU A 489 -8.16 -3.42 13.59
N ALA A 490 -6.84 -3.55 13.49
CA ALA A 490 -5.99 -2.73 12.62
C ALA A 490 -6.05 -3.10 11.12
N GLY A 491 -7.07 -3.83 10.70
CA GLY A 491 -7.30 -4.18 9.30
C GLY A 491 -6.27 -5.17 8.73
N ASP A 492 -6.21 -5.21 7.40
CA ASP A 492 -5.40 -6.19 6.66
C ASP A 492 -3.89 -6.06 6.93
N LEU A 493 -3.40 -4.89 7.33
CA LEU A 493 -1.97 -4.71 7.67
C LEU A 493 -1.53 -5.58 8.85
N LYS A 494 -2.43 -5.89 9.77
CA LYS A 494 -2.15 -6.79 10.89
C LYS A 494 -1.77 -8.21 10.45
N LEU A 495 -2.21 -8.62 9.27
CA LEU A 495 -1.91 -9.94 8.71
C LEU A 495 -0.44 -10.12 8.32
N PHE A 496 0.29 -8.99 8.16
CA PHE A 496 1.72 -8.97 7.89
C PHE A 496 2.58 -8.89 9.16
N VAL A 497 1.96 -8.93 10.36
CA VAL A 497 2.67 -8.74 11.62
C VAL A 497 2.34 -9.87 12.59
N ASP A 498 3.04 -10.99 12.44
CA ASP A 498 3.15 -12.03 13.45
C ASP A 498 4.58 -12.13 13.99
N ALA A 499 4.81 -12.98 15.00
CA ALA A 499 6.12 -13.09 15.66
C ALA A 499 7.22 -13.60 14.71
N GLU A 500 6.89 -14.43 13.71
CA GLU A 500 7.86 -14.98 12.75
C GLU A 500 8.17 -13.97 11.65
N GLN A 501 7.13 -13.31 11.12
CA GLN A 501 7.28 -12.23 10.15
C GLN A 501 8.08 -11.06 10.72
N LEU A 502 7.78 -10.67 11.96
CA LEU A 502 8.53 -9.61 12.64
C LEU A 502 10.03 -9.97 12.76
N LYS A 503 10.39 -11.19 13.15
CA LYS A 503 11.78 -11.65 13.18
C LYS A 503 12.45 -11.62 11.80
N ALA A 504 11.70 -11.94 10.74
CA ALA A 504 12.23 -11.90 9.38
C ALA A 504 12.47 -10.45 8.91
N ILE A 505 11.56 -9.53 9.21
CA ILE A 505 11.68 -8.09 8.93
C ILE A 505 12.85 -7.52 9.75
N GLU A 506 12.96 -7.83 11.06
CA GLU A 506 14.05 -7.38 11.93
C GLU A 506 15.41 -7.80 11.40
N ARG A 507 15.56 -9.03 10.89
CA ARG A 507 16.84 -9.50 10.29
C ARG A 507 17.21 -8.68 9.05
N ARG A 508 16.25 -8.43 8.14
CA ARG A 508 16.51 -7.61 6.95
C ARG A 508 16.89 -6.17 7.30
N MET A 509 16.18 -5.60 8.27
CA MET A 509 16.49 -4.25 8.75
C MET A 509 17.83 -4.16 9.49
N ALA A 510 18.25 -5.21 10.19
CA ALA A 510 19.55 -5.23 10.86
C ALA A 510 20.73 -5.17 9.88
N GLU A 511 20.55 -5.69 8.66
CA GLU A 511 21.58 -5.63 7.61
C GLU A 511 21.64 -4.26 6.92
N ALA A 512 20.47 -3.64 6.66
CA ALA A 512 20.37 -2.40 5.90
C ALA A 512 20.32 -1.13 6.79
N GLY A 513 20.00 -1.26 8.08
CA GLY A 513 19.73 -0.15 8.99
C GLY A 513 18.31 0.45 8.85
N TYR A 514 17.52 0.02 7.88
CA TYR A 514 16.16 0.52 7.61
C TYR A 514 15.30 -0.52 6.90
N LEU A 515 13.97 -0.35 6.94
CA LEU A 515 13.08 -1.00 5.99
C LEU A 515 13.01 -0.18 4.71
N ASP A 516 13.17 -0.86 3.56
CA ASP A 516 13.09 -0.23 2.25
C ASP A 516 11.66 0.26 1.96
N GLY A 517 11.52 1.48 1.43
CA GLY A 517 10.23 2.05 1.07
C GLY A 517 9.47 1.22 0.03
N ALA A 518 10.17 0.51 -0.86
CA ALA A 518 9.54 -0.38 -1.84
C ALA A 518 8.84 -1.59 -1.19
N GLU A 519 9.36 -2.13 -0.07
CA GLU A 519 8.71 -3.23 0.65
C GLU A 519 7.36 -2.78 1.23
N MET A 520 7.31 -1.57 1.80
CA MET A 520 6.07 -1.00 2.31
C MET A 520 5.07 -0.67 1.19
N ALA A 521 5.55 -0.10 0.07
CA ALA A 521 4.70 0.18 -1.09
C ALA A 521 4.08 -1.10 -1.67
N ASN A 522 4.85 -2.21 -1.71
CA ASN A 522 4.34 -3.51 -2.15
C ASN A 522 3.28 -4.05 -1.18
N ALA A 523 3.49 -3.94 0.14
CA ALA A 523 2.49 -4.33 1.13
C ALA A 523 1.16 -3.56 0.91
N PHE A 524 1.22 -2.24 0.71
CA PHE A 524 0.02 -1.45 0.39
C PHE A 524 -0.64 -1.84 -0.93
N ASN A 525 0.13 -2.15 -1.97
CA ASN A 525 -0.42 -2.61 -3.24
C ASN A 525 -1.17 -3.95 -3.10
N MET A 526 -0.69 -4.86 -2.24
CA MET A 526 -1.34 -6.15 -1.96
C MET A 526 -2.67 -5.99 -1.22
N LEU A 527 -2.92 -4.89 -0.49
CA LEU A 527 -4.23 -4.65 0.13
C LEU A 527 -5.34 -4.49 -0.91
N ARG A 528 -5.01 -3.94 -2.09
CA ARG A 528 -5.95 -3.73 -3.20
C ARG A 528 -5.40 -4.24 -4.54
N PRO A 529 -5.12 -5.55 -4.68
CA PRO A 529 -4.37 -6.09 -5.82
C PRO A 529 -5.06 -5.84 -7.16
N ASN A 530 -6.38 -5.91 -7.23
CA ASN A 530 -7.12 -5.65 -8.47
C ASN A 530 -6.98 -4.22 -8.97
N ASP A 531 -6.94 -3.24 -8.04
CA ASP A 531 -6.87 -1.82 -8.37
C ASP A 531 -5.42 -1.33 -8.57
N LEU A 532 -4.47 -1.84 -7.79
CA LEU A 532 -3.10 -1.31 -7.72
C LEU A 532 -2.05 -2.19 -8.43
N ILE A 533 -2.38 -3.44 -8.77
CA ILE A 533 -1.50 -4.36 -9.48
C ILE A 533 -2.13 -4.79 -10.81
N TRP A 534 -3.23 -5.55 -10.76
CA TRP A 534 -3.76 -6.26 -11.93
C TRP A 534 -4.40 -5.34 -12.97
N SER A 535 -5.00 -4.22 -12.55
CA SER A 535 -5.50 -3.21 -13.50
C SER A 535 -4.37 -2.61 -14.34
N TYR A 536 -3.20 -2.33 -13.72
CA TYR A 536 -2.03 -1.80 -14.41
C TYR A 536 -1.32 -2.88 -15.23
N TRP A 537 -1.25 -4.11 -14.74
CA TRP A 537 -0.78 -5.25 -15.53
C TRP A 537 -1.52 -5.33 -16.86
N VAL A 538 -2.84 -5.32 -16.81
CA VAL A 538 -3.68 -5.42 -18.02
C VAL A 538 -3.54 -4.17 -18.90
N ASN A 539 -3.64 -2.97 -18.34
CA ASN A 539 -3.64 -1.75 -19.14
C ASN A 539 -2.26 -1.41 -19.70
N ASN A 540 -1.20 -1.50 -18.88
CA ASN A 540 0.14 -1.11 -19.32
C ASN A 540 0.77 -2.19 -20.21
N TYR A 541 0.80 -3.44 -19.74
CA TYR A 541 1.61 -4.46 -20.38
C TYR A 541 0.85 -5.29 -21.43
N LEU A 542 -0.47 -5.44 -21.27
CA LEU A 542 -1.26 -6.21 -22.23
C LEU A 542 -2.00 -5.33 -23.25
N LYS A 543 -2.49 -4.15 -22.83
CA LYS A 543 -3.10 -3.18 -23.76
C LYS A 543 -2.09 -2.18 -24.33
N GLY A 544 -0.86 -2.10 -23.80
CA GLY A 544 0.15 -1.15 -24.23
C GLY A 544 -0.25 0.31 -24.01
N LYS A 545 -1.04 0.60 -22.97
CA LYS A 545 -1.53 1.94 -22.63
C LYS A 545 -0.67 2.57 -21.55
N GLU A 546 -0.09 3.73 -21.81
CA GLU A 546 0.56 4.54 -20.79
C GLU A 546 -0.44 4.94 -19.71
N PRO A 547 -0.09 4.86 -18.42
CA PRO A 547 -0.97 5.30 -17.36
C PRO A 547 -1.19 6.81 -17.42
N THR A 548 -2.41 7.24 -17.15
CA THR A 548 -2.74 8.67 -17.11
C THR A 548 -2.04 9.36 -15.93
N PRO A 549 -1.60 10.61 -16.08
CA PRO A 549 -1.05 11.38 -14.96
C PRO A 549 -2.07 11.49 -13.82
N PHE A 550 -1.67 11.05 -12.62
CA PHE A 550 -2.49 11.12 -11.44
C PHE A 550 -1.65 11.42 -10.20
N ASP A 551 -1.82 12.61 -9.65
CA ASP A 551 -1.03 13.19 -8.57
C ASP A 551 -0.94 12.31 -7.32
N LEU A 552 -2.06 11.74 -6.89
CA LEU A 552 -2.11 10.90 -5.69
C LEU A 552 -1.30 9.61 -5.84
N LEU A 553 -1.29 9.00 -7.03
CA LEU A 553 -0.49 7.81 -7.29
C LEU A 553 1.01 8.13 -7.41
N VAL A 554 1.36 9.32 -7.87
CA VAL A 554 2.76 9.79 -7.83
C VAL A 554 3.23 9.96 -6.39
N TRP A 555 2.41 10.56 -5.52
CA TRP A 555 2.67 10.62 -4.09
C TRP A 555 2.78 9.23 -3.45
N ASN A 556 1.86 8.32 -3.77
CA ASN A 556 1.86 6.96 -3.22
C ASN A 556 3.12 6.17 -3.59
N ALA A 557 3.65 6.40 -4.80
CA ALA A 557 4.90 5.78 -5.26
C ALA A 557 6.16 6.44 -4.66
N ASP A 558 6.05 7.61 -4.03
CA ASP A 558 7.14 8.35 -3.39
C ASP A 558 7.27 7.97 -1.90
N ALA A 559 7.38 6.66 -1.64
CA ALA A 559 7.54 6.09 -0.32
C ALA A 559 8.90 6.48 0.31
N THR A 560 8.98 6.39 1.64
CA THR A 560 10.19 6.62 2.41
C THR A 560 10.69 5.33 3.04
N ARG A 561 11.97 5.27 3.33
CA ARG A 561 12.55 4.25 4.21
C ARG A 561 12.12 4.50 5.65
N MET A 562 12.25 3.48 6.49
CA MET A 562 11.93 3.57 7.92
C MET A 562 13.12 3.07 8.73
N PRO A 563 13.66 3.84 9.69
CA PRO A 563 14.77 3.40 10.53
C PRO A 563 14.44 2.09 11.24
N ALA A 564 15.42 1.20 11.34
CA ALA A 564 15.23 -0.14 11.91
C ALA A 564 14.63 -0.08 13.33
N ALA A 565 15.17 0.78 14.19
CA ALA A 565 14.70 0.92 15.57
C ALA A 565 13.25 1.42 15.65
N ASN A 566 12.90 2.47 14.87
CA ASN A 566 11.54 3.03 14.87
C ASN A 566 10.51 2.03 14.33
N HIS A 567 10.81 1.39 13.19
CA HIS A 567 9.86 0.48 12.56
C HIS A 567 9.66 -0.80 13.38
N LYS A 568 10.72 -1.34 13.97
CA LYS A 568 10.65 -2.44 14.92
C LYS A 568 9.76 -2.12 16.12
N PHE A 569 9.93 -0.93 16.72
CA PHE A 569 9.09 -0.48 17.83
C PHE A 569 7.63 -0.43 17.41
N TYR A 570 7.33 0.22 16.29
CA TYR A 570 5.98 0.39 15.77
C TYR A 570 5.27 -0.95 15.52
N LEU A 571 5.93 -1.87 14.79
CA LEU A 571 5.33 -3.18 14.51
C LEU A 571 5.11 -4.00 15.78
N ARG A 572 6.06 -3.96 16.72
CA ARG A 572 5.98 -4.76 17.95
C ARG A 572 4.94 -4.21 18.93
N HIS A 573 5.06 -2.93 19.30
CA HIS A 573 4.27 -2.35 20.37
C HIS A 573 2.88 -1.88 19.93
N CYS A 574 2.70 -1.52 18.65
CA CYS A 574 1.39 -1.15 18.13
C CYS A 574 0.66 -2.36 17.53
N TYR A 575 1.16 -2.95 16.44
CA TYR A 575 0.43 -4.03 15.74
C TYR A 575 0.40 -5.36 16.48
N LEU A 576 1.55 -5.85 16.97
CA LEU A 576 1.64 -7.19 17.56
C LEU A 576 1.09 -7.21 18.99
N GLN A 577 1.48 -6.25 19.83
CA GLN A 577 1.18 -6.26 21.26
C GLN A 577 0.04 -5.31 21.64
N ASN A 578 -0.27 -4.30 20.82
CA ASN A 578 -1.30 -3.28 21.10
C ASN A 578 -1.11 -2.60 22.47
N ASP A 579 0.14 -2.26 22.82
CA ASP A 579 0.53 -1.88 24.16
C ASP A 579 -0.05 -0.55 24.62
N LEU A 580 -0.30 0.40 23.69
CA LEU A 580 -0.79 1.74 24.03
C LEU A 580 -2.20 1.68 24.64
N SER A 581 -3.16 1.05 23.96
CA SER A 581 -4.53 0.93 24.45
C SER A 581 -4.66 -0.02 25.64
N GLN A 582 -3.68 -0.92 25.83
CA GLN A 582 -3.62 -1.85 26.97
C GLN A 582 -2.89 -1.27 28.19
N GLY A 583 -2.43 -0.01 28.13
CA GLY A 583 -1.70 0.65 29.22
C GLY A 583 -0.35 0.01 29.56
N ARG A 584 0.26 -0.71 28.58
CA ARG A 584 1.56 -1.37 28.78
C ARG A 584 2.72 -0.64 28.09
N MET A 585 2.42 0.31 27.21
CA MET A 585 3.45 1.06 26.50
C MET A 585 4.25 1.94 27.49
N THR A 586 5.56 1.87 27.37
CA THR A 586 6.49 2.71 28.13
C THR A 586 7.35 3.53 27.19
N ILE A 587 7.54 4.80 27.49
CA ILE A 587 8.44 5.72 26.80
C ILE A 587 9.35 6.36 27.83
N GLU A 588 10.65 6.33 27.61
CA GLU A 588 11.67 6.83 28.56
C GLU A 588 11.43 6.32 30.00
N GLY A 589 11.03 5.04 30.12
CA GLY A 589 10.74 4.41 31.42
C GLY A 589 9.44 4.83 32.10
N ARG A 590 8.60 5.63 31.45
CA ARG A 590 7.28 6.06 31.97
C ARG A 590 6.18 5.26 31.30
N ALA A 591 5.28 4.69 32.10
CA ALA A 591 4.08 4.03 31.60
C ALA A 591 3.10 5.09 31.10
N LEU A 592 2.55 4.88 29.91
CA LEU A 592 1.63 5.81 29.27
C LEU A 592 0.18 5.47 29.57
N ASP A 593 -0.61 6.52 29.80
CA ASP A 593 -2.05 6.42 30.06
C ASP A 593 -2.80 7.49 29.24
N LEU A 594 -3.49 7.07 28.19
CA LEU A 594 -4.28 7.95 27.33
C LEU A 594 -5.41 8.64 28.10
N SER A 595 -5.91 8.04 29.19
CA SER A 595 -6.95 8.63 30.02
C SER A 595 -6.51 9.90 30.74
N LYS A 596 -5.20 10.14 30.86
CA LYS A 596 -4.62 11.36 31.39
C LYS A 596 -4.57 12.52 30.40
N VAL A 597 -4.76 12.26 29.12
CA VAL A 597 -4.87 13.27 28.06
C VAL A 597 -6.24 13.94 28.19
N LYS A 598 -6.29 15.14 28.79
CA LYS A 598 -7.53 15.86 29.09
C LYS A 598 -7.86 16.99 28.12
N ILE A 599 -7.02 17.25 27.15
CA ILE A 599 -7.26 18.27 26.12
C ILE A 599 -8.43 17.89 25.21
N PRO A 600 -9.11 18.85 24.56
CA PRO A 600 -10.11 18.58 23.54
C PRO A 600 -9.50 17.87 22.32
N ILE A 601 -10.21 16.88 21.80
CA ILE A 601 -9.79 16.06 20.68
C ILE A 601 -10.84 16.07 19.57
N TYR A 602 -10.39 16.23 18.34
CA TYR A 602 -11.16 15.98 17.11
C TYR A 602 -10.64 14.70 16.47
N GLU A 603 -11.47 13.68 16.40
CA GLU A 603 -11.10 12.36 15.85
C GLU A 603 -11.81 12.12 14.53
N LEU A 604 -11.07 12.12 13.43
CA LEU A 604 -11.58 11.83 12.10
C LEU A 604 -11.25 10.40 11.68
N ALA A 605 -12.26 9.59 11.46
CA ALA A 605 -12.15 8.29 10.79
C ALA A 605 -12.65 8.39 9.34
N ALA A 606 -12.23 7.49 8.47
CA ALA A 606 -12.76 7.35 7.13
C ALA A 606 -13.51 6.02 6.96
N ARG A 607 -14.73 6.07 6.41
CA ARG A 607 -15.69 4.95 6.41
C ARG A 607 -15.19 3.71 5.66
N GLU A 608 -14.47 3.94 4.56
CA GLU A 608 -13.96 2.89 3.66
C GLU A 608 -12.45 2.66 3.87
N ASP A 609 -11.93 3.05 5.04
CA ASP A 609 -10.52 2.92 5.36
C ASP A 609 -10.16 1.47 5.71
N HIS A 610 -9.22 0.90 4.96
CA HIS A 610 -8.69 -0.45 5.15
C HIS A 610 -7.30 -0.47 5.81
N ILE A 611 -6.71 0.73 6.06
CA ILE A 611 -5.42 0.92 6.72
C ILE A 611 -5.63 1.23 8.21
N ALA A 612 -6.50 2.21 8.49
CA ALA A 612 -6.95 2.57 9.83
C ALA A 612 -8.48 2.43 9.91
N PRO A 613 -9.02 1.21 10.03
CA PRO A 613 -10.46 0.98 9.97
C PRO A 613 -11.23 1.86 10.95
N ALA A 614 -12.35 2.42 10.48
CA ALA A 614 -13.14 3.37 11.28
C ALA A 614 -13.54 2.82 12.65
N LYS A 615 -13.77 1.51 12.76
CA LYS A 615 -14.06 0.82 14.03
C LYS A 615 -12.87 0.86 14.99
N SER A 616 -11.64 0.64 14.49
CA SER A 616 -10.41 0.76 15.29
C SER A 616 -10.21 2.19 15.80
N VAL A 617 -10.37 3.19 14.91
CA VAL A 617 -10.28 4.62 15.26
C VAL A 617 -11.35 4.99 16.31
N PHE A 618 -12.61 4.53 16.13
CA PHE A 618 -13.69 4.75 17.09
C PHE A 618 -13.39 4.14 18.46
N THR A 619 -12.86 2.93 18.49
CA THR A 619 -12.47 2.25 19.73
C THR A 619 -11.33 3.01 20.41
N GLY A 620 -10.33 3.43 19.62
CA GLY A 620 -9.21 4.24 20.11
C GLY A 620 -9.63 5.57 20.73
N ALA A 621 -10.59 6.25 20.11
CA ALA A 621 -11.12 7.53 20.58
C ALA A 621 -11.71 7.48 22.02
N LYS A 622 -12.15 6.31 22.47
CA LYS A 622 -12.71 6.11 23.82
C LYS A 622 -11.67 6.10 24.95
N PHE A 623 -10.39 5.94 24.62
CA PHE A 623 -9.33 5.91 25.64
C PHE A 623 -8.91 7.30 26.14
N PHE A 624 -9.14 8.36 25.36
CA PHE A 624 -8.80 9.71 25.76
C PHE A 624 -9.68 10.22 26.90
N GLY A 625 -9.07 10.89 27.87
CA GLY A 625 -9.77 11.39 29.05
C GLY A 625 -10.38 12.78 28.89
N GLY A 626 -10.15 13.47 27.78
CA GLY A 626 -10.74 14.75 27.41
C GLY A 626 -12.03 14.60 26.61
N SER A 627 -12.61 15.74 26.19
CA SER A 627 -13.77 15.73 25.29
C SER A 627 -13.33 15.29 23.89
N VAL A 628 -14.05 14.34 23.29
CA VAL A 628 -13.78 13.86 21.93
C VAL A 628 -14.96 14.18 21.03
N ARG A 629 -14.69 14.95 19.94
CA ARG A 629 -15.58 15.07 18.79
C ARG A 629 -15.18 14.03 17.76
N TYR A 630 -15.98 12.99 17.62
CA TYR A 630 -15.77 11.97 16.60
C TYR A 630 -16.51 12.30 15.31
N VAL A 631 -15.81 12.21 14.17
CA VAL A 631 -16.34 12.48 12.84
C VAL A 631 -15.97 11.34 11.90
N LEU A 632 -16.94 10.82 11.17
CA LEU A 632 -16.75 9.78 10.17
C LEU A 632 -16.84 10.40 8.78
N ALA A 633 -15.74 10.47 8.03
CA ALA A 633 -15.73 10.92 6.64
C ALA A 633 -16.13 9.80 5.68
N GLY A 634 -16.77 10.13 4.59
CA GLY A 634 -16.96 9.22 3.45
C GLY A 634 -15.66 8.93 2.73
N SER A 635 -15.61 7.78 1.99
CA SER A 635 -14.43 7.34 1.26
C SER A 635 -13.32 6.71 2.14
N GLY A 636 -12.12 6.47 1.57
CA GLY A 636 -11.02 5.74 2.22
C GLY A 636 -9.96 6.64 2.84
N HIS A 637 -8.85 6.02 3.27
CA HIS A 637 -7.76 6.59 4.08
C HIS A 637 -7.22 7.95 3.61
N ILE A 638 -7.08 8.15 2.30
CA ILE A 638 -6.58 9.41 1.72
C ILE A 638 -7.73 10.32 1.28
N ALA A 639 -8.65 9.80 0.46
CA ALA A 639 -9.72 10.60 -0.12
C ALA A 639 -10.79 11.02 0.91
N GLY A 640 -10.92 10.30 2.03
CA GLY A 640 -11.74 10.71 3.16
C GLY A 640 -11.13 11.89 3.92
N VAL A 641 -9.80 11.95 4.01
CA VAL A 641 -9.06 13.05 4.67
C VAL A 641 -8.92 14.25 3.72
N VAL A 642 -8.42 14.05 2.50
CA VAL A 642 -8.23 15.09 1.48
C VAL A 642 -9.51 15.25 0.66
N ASN A 643 -10.49 15.97 1.22
CA ASN A 643 -11.78 16.25 0.60
C ASN A 643 -12.06 17.77 0.63
N PRO A 644 -11.58 18.55 -0.38
CA PRO A 644 -11.63 20.01 -0.40
C PRO A 644 -13.05 20.57 -0.21
N ALA A 645 -13.16 21.61 0.60
CA ALA A 645 -14.44 22.20 0.97
C ALA A 645 -15.13 22.94 -0.19
N ASP A 646 -14.38 23.48 -1.13
CA ASP A 646 -14.85 24.20 -2.34
C ASP A 646 -15.26 23.25 -3.48
N LYS A 647 -14.90 21.98 -3.40
CA LYS A 647 -15.30 20.92 -4.33
C LYS A 647 -15.90 19.72 -3.58
N PRO A 648 -17.09 19.88 -2.96
CA PRO A 648 -17.68 18.83 -2.12
C PRO A 648 -17.97 17.58 -2.95
N LYS A 649 -17.36 16.46 -2.56
CA LYS A 649 -17.49 15.21 -3.31
C LYS A 649 -18.15 14.10 -2.51
N TYR A 650 -17.94 14.09 -1.21
CA TYR A 650 -18.40 13.04 -0.32
C TYR A 650 -19.39 13.59 0.72
N GLN A 651 -19.58 12.88 1.78
CA GLN A 651 -20.35 13.25 2.95
C GLN A 651 -19.55 12.91 4.21
N PHE A 652 -20.01 13.41 5.34
CA PHE A 652 -19.49 13.05 6.64
C PHE A 652 -20.60 12.91 7.66
N TRP A 653 -20.33 12.18 8.73
CA TRP A 653 -21.29 11.94 9.82
C TRP A 653 -20.73 12.48 11.12
N THR A 654 -21.61 13.10 11.89
CA THR A 654 -21.33 13.61 13.25
C THR A 654 -22.37 13.08 14.22
N GLY A 655 -22.00 12.91 15.48
CA GLY A 655 -22.88 12.37 16.51
C GLY A 655 -22.39 12.71 17.90
N GLU A 656 -22.93 12.02 18.88
CA GLU A 656 -22.49 12.07 20.27
C GLU A 656 -21.03 11.61 20.41
N PRO A 657 -20.34 11.95 21.51
CA PRO A 657 -19.01 11.39 21.78
C PRO A 657 -18.96 9.87 21.67
N PRO A 658 -17.83 9.27 21.25
CA PRO A 658 -17.75 7.83 20.98
C PRO A 658 -18.01 7.00 22.25
N LYS A 659 -19.13 6.26 22.26
CA LYS A 659 -19.55 5.36 23.33
C LYS A 659 -20.22 4.12 22.73
N GLY A 660 -20.19 3.01 23.46
CA GLY A 660 -20.84 1.77 23.00
C GLY A 660 -20.21 1.18 21.75
N GLU A 661 -21.03 0.57 20.91
CA GLU A 661 -20.61 -0.06 19.67
C GLU A 661 -20.55 0.93 18.49
N PHE A 662 -19.60 0.73 17.60
CA PHE A 662 -19.43 1.57 16.41
C PHE A 662 -20.67 1.55 15.49
N SER A 663 -21.30 0.38 15.32
CA SER A 663 -22.53 0.20 14.54
C SER A 663 -23.68 1.07 15.04
N ASP A 664 -23.84 1.16 16.36
CA ASP A 664 -24.90 1.92 17.00
C ASP A 664 -24.66 3.42 16.83
N TRP A 665 -23.39 3.84 16.97
CA TRP A 665 -23.01 5.22 16.71
C TRP A 665 -23.30 5.62 15.26
N VAL A 666 -22.92 4.78 14.28
CA VAL A 666 -23.17 5.04 12.85
C VAL A 666 -24.67 5.14 12.55
N ALA A 667 -25.49 4.27 13.17
CA ALA A 667 -26.94 4.28 12.99
C ALA A 667 -27.62 5.55 13.53
N ALA A 668 -27.04 6.16 14.59
CA ALA A 668 -27.55 7.37 15.23
C ALA A 668 -26.93 8.68 14.66
N ALA A 669 -25.82 8.59 13.93
CA ALA A 669 -25.08 9.74 13.45
C ALA A 669 -25.82 10.49 12.35
N LYS A 670 -25.68 11.82 12.37
CA LYS A 670 -26.24 12.71 11.34
C LYS A 670 -25.32 12.79 10.14
N GLU A 671 -25.82 12.41 8.97
CA GLU A 671 -25.12 12.59 7.71
C GLU A 671 -25.22 14.05 7.24
N THR A 672 -24.07 14.58 6.76
CA THR A 672 -23.97 15.91 6.18
C THR A 672 -23.23 15.80 4.84
N PRO A 673 -23.82 16.24 3.71
CA PRO A 673 -23.11 16.27 2.43
C PRO A 673 -21.93 17.23 2.43
N GLY A 674 -20.85 16.88 1.74
CA GLY A 674 -19.70 17.74 1.52
C GLY A 674 -18.48 17.39 2.37
N SER A 675 -17.65 18.40 2.63
CA SER A 675 -16.38 18.26 3.27
C SER A 675 -16.46 18.46 4.78
N TRP A 676 -15.87 17.57 5.56
CA TRP A 676 -15.71 17.69 6.99
C TRP A 676 -14.76 18.85 7.40
N TRP A 677 -13.99 19.42 6.47
CA TRP A 677 -13.07 20.53 6.76
C TRP A 677 -13.80 21.75 7.35
N VAL A 678 -15.05 21.99 6.92
CA VAL A 678 -15.86 23.10 7.44
C VAL A 678 -16.26 22.89 8.89
N ASP A 679 -16.58 21.67 9.29
CA ASP A 679 -16.88 21.30 10.67
C ASP A 679 -15.63 21.39 11.56
N TRP A 680 -14.48 20.95 11.02
CA TRP A 680 -13.22 20.98 11.73
C TRP A 680 -12.74 22.40 12.04
N ILE A 681 -12.82 23.33 11.09
CA ILE A 681 -12.34 24.70 11.33
C ILE A 681 -13.19 25.43 12.38
N GLU A 682 -14.50 25.18 12.41
CA GLU A 682 -15.38 25.73 13.45
C GLU A 682 -15.00 25.17 14.83
N TRP A 683 -14.70 23.86 14.91
CA TRP A 683 -14.20 23.26 16.13
C TRP A 683 -12.85 23.87 16.56
N VAL A 684 -11.89 24.07 15.64
CA VAL A 684 -10.59 24.70 15.96
C VAL A 684 -10.77 26.12 16.49
N ARG A 685 -11.62 26.93 15.84
CA ARG A 685 -11.93 28.30 16.27
C ARG A 685 -12.51 28.34 17.70
N ALA A 686 -13.32 27.37 18.04
CA ALA A 686 -13.90 27.25 19.37
C ALA A 686 -12.86 26.94 20.46
N GLN A 687 -11.73 26.28 20.11
CA GLN A 687 -10.65 25.98 21.07
C GLN A 687 -9.77 27.17 21.40
N GLY A 688 -9.69 28.19 20.55
CA GLY A 688 -8.88 29.38 20.75
C GLY A 688 -9.26 30.51 19.79
N PRO A 689 -10.29 31.29 20.13
CA PRO A 689 -10.84 32.31 19.20
C PRO A 689 -10.00 33.60 19.08
N ALA A 690 -8.98 33.77 19.92
CA ALA A 690 -8.13 34.96 19.89
C ALA A 690 -7.37 35.08 18.58
N LYS A 691 -7.26 36.30 18.05
CA LYS A 691 -6.54 36.61 16.82
C LYS A 691 -5.37 37.54 17.08
N VAL A 692 -4.37 37.43 16.22
CA VAL A 692 -3.17 38.27 16.19
C VAL A 692 -2.86 38.65 14.74
N ALA A 693 -1.98 39.65 14.55
CA ALA A 693 -1.45 39.96 13.22
C ALA A 693 -0.78 38.74 12.60
N ALA A 694 -0.88 38.61 11.29
CA ALA A 694 -0.26 37.55 10.53
C ALA A 694 1.25 37.45 10.79
N ARG A 695 1.77 36.21 10.82
CA ARG A 695 3.16 35.90 11.15
C ARG A 695 3.90 35.39 9.92
N GLU A 696 4.74 36.24 9.35
CA GLU A 696 5.57 35.85 8.21
C GLU A 696 6.66 34.85 8.63
N PRO A 697 6.95 33.85 7.80
CA PRO A 697 8.05 32.92 8.05
C PRO A 697 9.39 33.65 8.18
N GLY A 698 10.08 33.44 9.29
CA GLY A 698 11.36 34.12 9.59
C GLY A 698 11.26 35.46 10.27
N ALA A 699 10.08 35.98 10.55
CA ALA A 699 9.87 37.22 11.30
C ALA A 699 10.24 37.09 12.79
N GLY A 700 10.22 35.86 13.35
CA GLY A 700 10.62 35.57 14.71
C GLY A 700 12.14 35.41 14.89
N LYS A 701 12.52 34.60 15.90
CA LYS A 701 13.94 34.35 16.22
C LYS A 701 14.62 33.42 15.18
N LEU A 702 13.85 32.58 14.50
CA LEU A 702 14.38 31.63 13.53
C LEU A 702 14.43 32.24 12.14
N LYS A 703 15.57 32.08 11.46
CA LYS A 703 15.75 32.55 10.08
C LYS A 703 15.36 31.44 9.09
N PRO A 704 14.81 31.83 7.92
CA PRO A 704 14.53 30.84 6.87
C PRO A 704 15.82 30.14 6.41
N LEU A 705 15.73 28.81 6.26
CA LEU A 705 16.81 27.94 5.80
C LEU A 705 16.67 27.60 4.32
N ALA A 706 15.43 27.40 3.86
CA ALA A 706 15.07 27.07 2.48
C ALA A 706 13.63 27.47 2.18
N ASP A 707 13.25 27.49 0.92
CA ASP A 707 11.84 27.61 0.51
C ASP A 707 11.07 26.31 0.72
N ALA A 708 9.78 26.38 1.01
CA ALA A 708 8.91 25.23 0.93
C ALA A 708 8.95 24.61 -0.49
N PRO A 709 8.84 23.31 -0.63
CA PRO A 709 8.58 22.30 0.36
C PRO A 709 9.82 21.76 1.11
N GLY A 710 10.98 22.40 1.03
CA GLY A 710 12.23 21.99 1.66
C GLY A 710 13.05 21.01 0.83
N ASP A 711 14.10 20.45 1.45
CA ASP A 711 15.06 19.55 0.81
C ASP A 711 14.77 18.08 1.11
N TYR A 712 14.35 17.75 2.35
CA TYR A 712 14.14 16.36 2.78
C TYR A 712 13.07 15.65 1.95
N VAL A 713 11.99 16.36 1.61
CA VAL A 713 10.90 15.81 0.79
C VAL A 713 11.35 15.46 -0.64
N ARG A 714 12.45 16.02 -1.14
CA ARG A 714 12.95 15.80 -2.51
C ARG A 714 13.78 14.54 -2.67
N VAL A 715 14.26 13.97 -1.55
CA VAL A 715 15.06 12.73 -1.57
C VAL A 715 14.14 11.55 -1.86
N ARG A 716 14.35 10.89 -3.01
CA ARG A 716 13.61 9.69 -3.44
C ARG A 716 14.41 8.42 -3.17
N VAL A 717 13.71 7.28 -3.06
CA VAL A 717 14.30 5.93 -2.90
C VAL A 717 14.59 5.33 -4.28
#